data_5a4dbb74e35658d95ab5e04a2841a447
#
_entry.id   5a4dbb74e35658d95ab5e04a2841a447
#
_cell.length_a   1.000
_cell.length_b   1.000
_cell.length_c   1.000
_cell.angle_alpha   90.00
_cell.angle_beta   90.00
_cell.angle_gamma   90.00
#
_symmetry.space_group_name_H-M   'P 1'
#
loop_
_entity.id
_entity.type
_entity.pdbx_description
1 polymer ?
#
loop_
_entity_poly.entity_id
_entity_poly.type
_entity_poly.pdbx_seq_one_letter_code
_entity_poly.pdbx_strand_id
1 'polypeptide(L)'
;MGIPSCFRRPFAGLLFLAAGAGSLAAQNTGSIAGRITDASSGRPIDGVGVQVAGTALRGVSDLKGVYRIANVPVGEVKVQARRIGFRAMEKIFTLAAGTEFTQDFALAASVMTLEEVVITGTVGDQSRRAQGAQVAQISVADVMKVVPVRTLEQVLQSRTPGVSVTLASGTTGAFSAIRIRGSSSISLSNEPLIYVDGIQVGSGSGNTFGVGGQATGRLSEFNPQDIESVEIVKGPAAATLYGANASAGVIQIITKKGRQGSRFTQSMSLDYTTSDPNFTPPSNYAFCTTATIAPTSTNPLCRGKTTADLVSDNPLVRDAAFRNGSATDLQWSGRGGGSNFGYYASLNTGTENGTTPNNGFDRRSGRLNYNWTPSSKVTFEAGVGMNRSNFVLPDNDNNVYGYLGGGLLGTPLTRSDLGTGNNGFFGAERNVVAIQAIENQQQTHRTVATATTNWVPVSWWTHRVVFGADWLRDESSRFFPKNSRGSYQGLSNTGDISQNRQGEERYTFDYLTNVRANTGADLTHNVSAGFQILDRRDENVQASGQGLTVNSNNTISAAASKSAGQGFIQQRQVGFLGQYQGSWRDRLSGTLGARIDANSSFGNTGEWFFLPKAGVSYVISEEDFWRERMGFVNTMRVRGAWGQTGRSPTPGASLQTLTPAPFILGGVSQPGAIPASPGNDSLKAERGVELEAGFDAGFLKDRLGIELTYFDKTSTNLLLQKPLPPSLGFTQTPFVNIGELKNNGLEVALNAQPIQRTNLGVDVRLSLSTLNSKITDMGDVPAFGTLNRFQKGFEPGMFVGLRIRSIDTLTKIVKVSDDFEQIGPVLPTHEGNFSANLTFLRNFRVFGLLDWKGGNYLYNLTDFFRETQLVRSNRRLDTLALSKTERLRRYGNQTAGQPAFVREGVKPGFPTTATVNEVRDAFVQPAGFVKLREVSFSYTLPAPYAAYLKAQDAVITISGRNLKTWSDYEGFDPELLSVATTNFGRQDFLTIPPSRQIAFRLNLTF
;
A
#
# COMPACT_ATOMS: atom_id res chain seq x y z
N MET A 1 6.28 -20.30 36.35
CA MET A 1 5.27 -21.33 36.65
C MET A 1 4.94 -22.06 35.38
N GLY A 2 5.27 -23.32 35.29
CA GLY A 2 5.17 -24.14 34.09
C GLY A 2 3.72 -24.48 33.76
N ILE A 3 3.37 -24.27 32.49
CA ILE A 3 2.14 -24.83 31.91
C ILE A 3 2.58 -26.05 31.06
N PRO A 4 1.88 -27.19 31.19
CA PRO A 4 2.33 -28.46 30.63
C PRO A 4 2.26 -28.49 29.11
N SER A 5 3.25 -29.12 28.50
CA SER A 5 3.44 -29.39 27.07
C SER A 5 2.46 -30.43 26.51
N CYS A 6 1.15 -30.18 26.50
CA CYS A 6 0.11 -31.15 26.09
C CYS A 6 -0.71 -30.77 24.85
N PHE A 7 -0.15 -29.98 23.92
CA PHE A 7 -0.83 -29.66 22.64
C PHE A 7 0.07 -29.84 21.40
N ARG A 8 0.96 -30.84 21.43
CA ARG A 8 1.60 -31.35 20.23
C ARG A 8 0.98 -32.67 19.82
N ARG A 9 0.11 -32.61 18.81
CA ARG A 9 -0.71 -33.67 18.14
C ARG A 9 -2.04 -33.97 18.87
N PRO A 10 -3.21 -34.01 18.17
CA PRO A 10 -3.47 -34.55 16.84
C PRO A 10 -4.47 -33.70 16.01
N PHE A 11 -4.12 -33.25 14.83
CA PHE A 11 -5.09 -32.72 13.84
C PHE A 11 -5.18 -33.56 12.55
N ALA A 12 -4.70 -34.82 12.60
CA ALA A 12 -4.78 -35.74 11.44
C ALA A 12 -5.99 -36.68 11.47
N GLY A 13 -6.87 -36.56 12.47
CA GLY A 13 -7.93 -37.56 12.71
C GLY A 13 -9.37 -37.15 12.34
N LEU A 14 -9.62 -35.90 11.93
CA LEU A 14 -11.00 -35.42 11.72
C LEU A 14 -11.47 -35.30 10.25
N LEU A 15 -10.69 -35.76 9.30
CA LEU A 15 -11.04 -35.69 7.87
C LEU A 15 -11.65 -36.98 7.29
N PHE A 16 -11.92 -38.01 8.07
CA PHE A 16 -12.38 -39.32 7.53
C PHE A 16 -13.72 -39.83 8.09
N LEU A 17 -14.56 -39.01 8.68
CA LEU A 17 -15.86 -39.49 9.21
C LEU A 17 -17.10 -38.83 8.57
N ALA A 18 -16.99 -38.25 7.36
CA ALA A 18 -18.15 -37.71 6.61
C ALA A 18 -18.50 -38.46 5.30
N ALA A 19 -18.06 -39.68 5.13
CA ALA A 19 -18.28 -40.44 3.90
C ALA A 19 -19.33 -41.57 4.06
N GLY A 20 -20.44 -41.28 4.75
CA GLY A 20 -21.41 -42.37 4.97
C GLY A 20 -22.85 -41.94 5.24
N ALA A 21 -23.37 -40.87 4.58
CA ALA A 21 -24.82 -40.60 4.57
C ALA A 21 -25.24 -39.76 3.34
N GLY A 22 -25.12 -40.37 2.19
CA GLY A 22 -25.44 -39.68 0.93
C GLY A 22 -26.25 -40.55 -0.04
N SER A 23 -27.49 -40.86 0.32
CA SER A 23 -28.45 -41.30 -0.70
C SER A 23 -29.85 -41.31 -0.07
N LEU A 24 -30.65 -40.27 -0.40
CA LEU A 24 -32.13 -40.23 -0.41
C LEU A 24 -32.71 -38.80 -0.40
N ALA A 25 -32.08 -37.83 -1.11
CA ALA A 25 -32.67 -36.50 -1.31
C ALA A 25 -32.61 -36.04 -2.77
N ALA A 26 -32.62 -36.91 -3.74
CA ALA A 26 -32.38 -36.58 -5.15
C ALA A 26 -33.65 -36.28 -5.97
N GLN A 27 -34.81 -36.00 -5.38
CA GLN A 27 -36.05 -35.89 -6.16
C GLN A 27 -36.77 -34.51 -6.12
N ASN A 28 -36.30 -33.52 -5.37
CA ASN A 28 -36.99 -32.22 -5.30
C ASN A 28 -36.09 -31.02 -5.71
N THR A 29 -35.25 -31.19 -6.71
CA THR A 29 -34.40 -30.08 -7.21
C THR A 29 -34.50 -30.00 -8.75
N GLY A 30 -34.32 -28.79 -9.28
CA GLY A 30 -34.12 -28.52 -10.70
C GLY A 30 -32.79 -27.83 -10.94
N SER A 31 -32.54 -27.37 -12.16
CA SER A 31 -31.40 -26.52 -12.52
C SER A 31 -31.85 -25.25 -13.23
N ILE A 32 -31.05 -24.19 -13.12
CA ILE A 32 -31.28 -22.94 -13.83
C ILE A 32 -30.06 -22.70 -14.72
N ALA A 33 -30.30 -22.44 -16.00
CA ALA A 33 -29.24 -22.06 -16.94
C ALA A 33 -29.71 -20.82 -17.73
N GLY A 34 -28.80 -20.16 -18.42
CA GLY A 34 -29.16 -19.01 -19.24
C GLY A 34 -27.96 -18.29 -19.76
N ARG A 35 -28.21 -17.22 -20.51
CA ARG A 35 -27.18 -16.37 -21.09
C ARG A 35 -27.33 -14.94 -20.58
N ILE A 36 -26.17 -14.32 -20.30
CA ILE A 36 -26.11 -12.94 -19.83
C ILE A 36 -25.46 -12.08 -20.90
N THR A 37 -26.14 -11.01 -21.29
CA THR A 37 -25.70 -10.10 -22.34
C THR A 37 -25.78 -8.65 -21.86
N ASP A 38 -24.98 -7.78 -22.44
CA ASP A 38 -25.09 -6.36 -22.30
C ASP A 38 -26.34 -5.86 -23.06
N ALA A 39 -27.22 -5.17 -22.37
CA ALA A 39 -28.50 -4.72 -22.89
C ALA A 39 -28.36 -3.74 -24.07
N SER A 40 -27.24 -3.02 -24.19
CA SER A 40 -27.01 -2.02 -25.24
C SER A 40 -26.31 -2.59 -26.47
N SER A 41 -25.38 -3.52 -26.26
CA SER A 41 -24.52 -4.07 -27.32
C SER A 41 -24.87 -5.50 -27.72
N GLY A 42 -25.67 -6.21 -26.92
CA GLY A 42 -26.00 -7.63 -27.10
C GLY A 42 -24.82 -8.59 -26.89
N ARG A 43 -23.66 -8.08 -26.44
CA ARG A 43 -22.48 -8.88 -26.22
C ARG A 43 -22.60 -9.75 -24.96
N PRO A 44 -22.05 -10.93 -24.96
CA PRO A 44 -22.00 -11.73 -23.76
C PRO A 44 -21.18 -11.05 -22.67
N ILE A 45 -21.63 -11.15 -21.43
CA ILE A 45 -20.92 -10.64 -20.27
C ILE A 45 -20.40 -11.82 -19.45
N ASP A 46 -19.09 -11.91 -19.30
CA ASP A 46 -18.42 -12.89 -18.43
C ASP A 46 -18.37 -12.39 -16.97
N GLY A 47 -18.20 -13.30 -16.01
CA GLY A 47 -17.97 -12.93 -14.62
C GLY A 47 -19.20 -12.38 -13.88
N VAL A 48 -20.42 -12.48 -14.43
CA VAL A 48 -21.64 -12.11 -13.74
C VAL A 48 -21.99 -13.16 -12.70
N GLY A 49 -22.05 -12.77 -11.43
CA GLY A 49 -22.54 -13.63 -10.36
C GLY A 49 -24.06 -13.77 -10.43
N VAL A 50 -24.57 -15.00 -10.47
CA VAL A 50 -26.00 -15.31 -10.44
C VAL A 50 -26.27 -16.14 -9.20
N GLN A 51 -27.14 -15.65 -8.32
CA GLN A 51 -27.42 -16.24 -7.01
C GLN A 51 -28.90 -16.54 -6.84
N VAL A 52 -29.21 -17.66 -6.21
CA VAL A 52 -30.56 -17.99 -5.77
C VAL A 52 -30.74 -17.47 -4.34
N ALA A 53 -31.65 -16.51 -4.18
CA ALA A 53 -31.91 -15.87 -2.91
C ALA A 53 -32.36 -16.88 -1.82
N GLY A 54 -31.90 -16.68 -0.58
CA GLY A 54 -32.21 -17.59 0.54
C GLY A 54 -31.51 -18.95 0.48
N THR A 55 -30.55 -19.13 -0.41
CA THR A 55 -29.72 -20.35 -0.54
C THR A 55 -28.23 -20.02 -0.67
N ALA A 56 -27.37 -21.03 -0.50
CA ALA A 56 -25.95 -20.92 -0.80
C ALA A 56 -25.62 -21.13 -2.29
N LEU A 57 -26.61 -21.38 -3.13
CA LEU A 57 -26.45 -21.73 -4.54
C LEU A 57 -26.14 -20.50 -5.40
N ARG A 58 -25.07 -20.58 -6.16
CA ARG A 58 -24.64 -19.51 -7.07
C ARG A 58 -23.98 -20.08 -8.32
N GLY A 59 -24.05 -19.33 -9.40
CA GLY A 59 -23.32 -19.57 -10.64
C GLY A 59 -22.61 -18.30 -11.10
N VAL A 60 -21.68 -18.42 -12.04
CA VAL A 60 -21.00 -17.25 -12.65
C VAL A 60 -20.98 -17.47 -14.16
N SER A 61 -21.30 -16.42 -14.94
CA SER A 61 -21.27 -16.49 -16.40
C SER A 61 -19.84 -16.69 -16.94
N ASP A 62 -19.73 -17.49 -17.99
CA ASP A 62 -18.50 -17.70 -18.75
C ASP A 62 -18.25 -16.61 -19.80
N LEU A 63 -17.19 -16.73 -20.62
CA LEU A 63 -16.86 -15.80 -21.71
C LEU A 63 -17.95 -15.67 -22.78
N LYS A 64 -18.80 -16.67 -22.91
CA LYS A 64 -19.97 -16.66 -23.83
C LYS A 64 -21.21 -16.12 -23.15
N GLY A 65 -21.06 -15.66 -21.87
CA GLY A 65 -22.15 -15.19 -21.04
C GLY A 65 -23.03 -16.29 -20.46
N VAL A 66 -22.69 -17.57 -20.63
CA VAL A 66 -23.51 -18.72 -20.20
C VAL A 66 -23.27 -18.99 -18.72
N TYR A 67 -24.33 -19.20 -17.95
CA TYR A 67 -24.27 -19.62 -16.56
C TYR A 67 -25.17 -20.81 -16.30
N ARG A 68 -24.89 -21.57 -15.23
CA ARG A 68 -25.72 -22.69 -14.78
C ARG A 68 -25.64 -22.83 -13.27
N ILE A 69 -26.77 -23.07 -12.63
CA ILE A 69 -26.92 -23.37 -11.21
C ILE A 69 -27.67 -24.69 -11.07
N ALA A 70 -27.06 -25.70 -10.47
CA ALA A 70 -27.68 -27.01 -10.27
C ALA A 70 -28.22 -27.16 -8.84
N ASN A 71 -29.05 -28.19 -8.62
CA ASN A 71 -29.60 -28.53 -7.30
C ASN A 71 -30.43 -27.42 -6.65
N VAL A 72 -31.12 -26.63 -7.46
CA VAL A 72 -31.97 -25.54 -6.96
C VAL A 72 -33.28 -26.16 -6.43
N PRO A 73 -33.69 -25.84 -5.18
CA PRO A 73 -34.97 -26.31 -4.63
C PRO A 73 -36.15 -25.90 -5.52
N VAL A 74 -37.14 -26.80 -5.63
CA VAL A 74 -38.36 -26.56 -6.43
C VAL A 74 -39.28 -25.54 -5.73
N GLY A 75 -40.13 -24.86 -6.49
CA GLY A 75 -41.06 -23.85 -6.00
C GLY A 75 -40.76 -22.48 -6.56
N GLU A 76 -41.26 -21.43 -5.90
CA GLU A 76 -40.94 -20.06 -6.29
C GLU A 76 -39.48 -19.74 -5.99
N VAL A 77 -38.72 -19.37 -7.02
CA VAL A 77 -37.30 -19.09 -6.96
C VAL A 77 -37.03 -17.65 -7.39
N LYS A 78 -36.33 -16.92 -6.55
CA LYS A 78 -35.87 -15.56 -6.80
C LYS A 78 -34.37 -15.63 -7.18
N VAL A 79 -34.04 -15.22 -8.40
CA VAL A 79 -32.67 -15.27 -8.94
C VAL A 79 -32.20 -13.87 -9.25
N GLN A 80 -31.01 -13.54 -8.79
CA GLN A 80 -30.39 -12.23 -9.00
C GLN A 80 -29.06 -12.36 -9.75
N ALA A 81 -28.93 -11.63 -10.88
CA ALA A 81 -27.71 -11.51 -11.66
C ALA A 81 -27.01 -10.16 -11.36
N ARG A 82 -25.70 -10.21 -11.03
CA ARG A 82 -24.93 -9.05 -10.57
C ARG A 82 -23.51 -9.04 -11.11
N ARG A 83 -23.05 -7.82 -11.50
CA ARG A 83 -21.65 -7.55 -11.85
C ARG A 83 -21.33 -6.07 -11.63
N ILE A 84 -20.09 -5.77 -11.20
CA ILE A 84 -19.58 -4.39 -11.08
C ILE A 84 -19.68 -3.68 -12.43
N GLY A 85 -20.21 -2.45 -12.44
CA GLY A 85 -20.43 -1.68 -13.66
C GLY A 85 -21.72 -1.98 -14.41
N PHE A 86 -22.57 -2.88 -13.90
CA PHE A 86 -23.88 -3.18 -14.46
C PHE A 86 -24.99 -3.09 -13.41
N ARG A 87 -26.16 -2.66 -13.82
CA ARG A 87 -27.35 -2.69 -12.96
C ARG A 87 -27.73 -4.14 -12.68
N ALA A 88 -27.85 -4.52 -11.41
CA ALA A 88 -28.31 -5.85 -11.03
C ALA A 88 -29.73 -6.09 -11.53
N MET A 89 -30.02 -7.31 -11.96
CA MET A 89 -31.34 -7.72 -12.41
C MET A 89 -31.83 -8.93 -11.63
N GLU A 90 -33.07 -8.85 -11.20
CA GLU A 90 -33.73 -9.90 -10.44
C GLU A 90 -34.89 -10.47 -11.23
N LYS A 91 -35.12 -11.77 -11.13
CA LYS A 91 -36.24 -12.49 -11.71
C LYS A 91 -36.82 -13.49 -10.72
N ILE A 92 -38.11 -13.58 -10.67
CA ILE A 92 -38.86 -14.53 -9.85
C ILE A 92 -39.65 -15.45 -10.80
N PHE A 93 -39.55 -16.75 -10.60
CA PHE A 93 -40.25 -17.76 -11.37
C PHE A 93 -40.40 -19.07 -10.58
N THR A 94 -41.29 -19.96 -11.03
CA THR A 94 -41.51 -21.26 -10.39
C THR A 94 -40.69 -22.32 -11.10
N LEU A 95 -39.85 -23.07 -10.32
CA LEU A 95 -39.02 -24.17 -10.79
C LEU A 95 -39.68 -25.51 -10.47
N ALA A 96 -39.83 -26.38 -11.48
CA ALA A 96 -40.32 -27.73 -11.32
C ALA A 96 -39.20 -28.77 -11.07
N ALA A 97 -39.54 -29.88 -10.43
CA ALA A 97 -38.59 -30.96 -10.14
C ALA A 97 -38.02 -31.58 -11.43
N GLY A 98 -36.70 -31.85 -11.44
CA GLY A 98 -36.00 -32.51 -12.54
C GLY A 98 -35.88 -31.69 -13.81
N THR A 99 -36.35 -30.40 -13.82
CA THR A 99 -36.30 -29.54 -15.02
C THR A 99 -35.08 -28.62 -15.00
N GLU A 100 -34.62 -28.26 -16.21
CA GLU A 100 -33.70 -27.15 -16.41
C GLU A 100 -34.48 -25.92 -16.88
N PHE A 101 -34.57 -24.89 -16.08
CA PHE A 101 -35.25 -23.62 -16.42
C PHE A 101 -34.28 -22.67 -17.08
N THR A 102 -34.59 -22.17 -18.27
CA THR A 102 -33.74 -21.21 -18.97
C THR A 102 -34.16 -19.78 -18.59
N GLN A 103 -33.24 -19.03 -17.97
CA GLN A 103 -33.44 -17.62 -17.62
C GLN A 103 -32.28 -16.79 -18.16
N ASP A 104 -32.57 -15.96 -19.15
CA ASP A 104 -31.58 -15.01 -19.69
C ASP A 104 -31.68 -13.67 -18.99
N PHE A 105 -30.54 -12.95 -18.91
CA PHE A 105 -30.43 -11.61 -18.38
C PHE A 105 -29.76 -10.67 -19.38
N ALA A 106 -30.39 -9.53 -19.68
CA ALA A 106 -29.78 -8.43 -20.43
C ALA A 106 -29.45 -7.30 -19.44
N LEU A 107 -28.19 -7.25 -18.99
CA LEU A 107 -27.77 -6.26 -17.99
C LEU A 107 -27.44 -4.92 -18.65
N ALA A 108 -28.05 -3.85 -18.17
CA ALA A 108 -27.69 -2.49 -18.56
C ALA A 108 -26.43 -2.05 -17.83
N ALA A 109 -25.44 -1.52 -18.57
CA ALA A 109 -24.30 -0.87 -17.96
C ALA A 109 -24.77 0.34 -17.15
N SER A 110 -24.17 0.56 -15.99
CA SER A 110 -24.52 1.66 -15.08
C SER A 110 -23.27 2.11 -14.34
N VAL A 111 -23.04 3.41 -14.29
CA VAL A 111 -21.98 4.02 -13.49
C VAL A 111 -22.36 4.14 -12.01
N MET A 112 -23.66 3.91 -11.68
CA MET A 112 -24.22 3.91 -10.34
C MET A 112 -24.91 2.59 -10.07
N THR A 113 -24.29 1.71 -9.28
CA THR A 113 -24.84 0.40 -8.91
C THR A 113 -25.08 0.34 -7.41
N LEU A 114 -26.30 0.61 -6.95
CA LEU A 114 -26.69 0.46 -5.53
C LEU A 114 -26.85 -1.01 -5.12
N GLU A 115 -27.05 -1.90 -6.06
CA GLU A 115 -27.21 -3.34 -5.85
C GLU A 115 -25.87 -4.10 -5.78
N GLU A 116 -24.77 -3.38 -5.86
CA GLU A 116 -23.44 -3.94 -5.71
C GLU A 116 -23.28 -4.54 -4.30
N VAL A 117 -22.80 -5.78 -4.26
CA VAL A 117 -22.59 -6.47 -3.00
C VAL A 117 -21.24 -6.12 -2.46
N VAL A 118 -21.24 -5.69 -1.22
CA VAL A 118 -20.06 -5.44 -0.43
C VAL A 118 -19.89 -6.63 0.52
N ILE A 119 -18.80 -7.37 0.34
CA ILE A 119 -18.49 -8.58 1.12
C ILE A 119 -17.87 -8.18 2.47
N THR A 120 -17.27 -7.00 2.51
CA THR A 120 -16.56 -6.47 3.66
C THR A 120 -17.50 -5.97 4.74
N GLY A 121 -17.28 -6.44 5.92
CA GLY A 121 -17.86 -5.81 7.08
C GLY A 121 -19.20 -6.38 7.52
N THR A 122 -19.69 -7.48 6.92
CA THR A 122 -21.01 -8.03 7.29
C THR A 122 -21.08 -9.54 7.17
N VAL A 123 -21.99 -10.13 7.93
CA VAL A 123 -22.40 -11.52 7.73
C VAL A 123 -23.39 -11.57 6.59
N GLY A 124 -23.02 -12.21 5.50
CA GLY A 124 -23.82 -12.28 4.27
C GLY A 124 -23.59 -11.08 3.34
N ASP A 125 -24.02 -11.28 2.12
CA ASP A 125 -23.93 -10.30 1.05
C ASP A 125 -24.84 -9.09 1.36
N GLN A 126 -24.27 -7.94 1.69
CA GLN A 126 -25.06 -6.70 1.82
C GLN A 126 -24.90 -5.85 0.57
N SER A 127 -26.02 -5.34 0.07
CA SER A 127 -26.02 -4.39 -1.03
C SER A 127 -25.48 -3.02 -0.56
N ARG A 128 -24.76 -2.34 -1.41
CA ARG A 128 -24.28 -0.97 -1.20
C ARG A 128 -25.43 -0.02 -0.80
N ARG A 129 -26.66 -0.28 -1.29
CA ARG A 129 -27.86 0.49 -0.99
C ARG A 129 -28.17 0.60 0.52
N ALA A 130 -27.87 -0.45 1.29
CA ALA A 130 -28.18 -0.54 2.71
C ALA A 130 -27.07 -0.02 3.63
N GLN A 131 -25.93 0.39 3.07
CA GLN A 131 -24.77 0.81 3.86
C GLN A 131 -24.72 2.32 4.07
N GLY A 132 -24.59 2.76 5.34
CA GLY A 132 -24.40 4.16 5.70
C GLY A 132 -22.98 4.68 5.38
N ALA A 133 -21.96 3.84 5.51
CA ALA A 133 -20.57 4.18 5.24
C ALA A 133 -20.18 3.92 3.77
N GLN A 134 -19.19 4.66 3.28
CA GLN A 134 -18.63 4.43 1.94
C GLN A 134 -17.62 3.30 1.96
N VAL A 135 -17.84 2.30 1.11
CA VAL A 135 -16.85 1.27 0.76
C VAL A 135 -16.52 1.43 -0.72
N ALA A 136 -15.24 1.60 -1.02
CA ALA A 136 -14.79 1.67 -2.40
C ALA A 136 -14.40 0.28 -2.89
N GLN A 137 -14.73 -0.02 -4.15
CA GLN A 137 -14.41 -1.29 -4.78
C GLN A 137 -13.65 -1.06 -6.08
N ILE A 138 -12.57 -1.81 -6.29
CA ILE A 138 -11.75 -1.82 -7.51
C ILE A 138 -11.83 -3.23 -8.11
N SER A 139 -12.39 -3.35 -9.32
CA SER A 139 -12.30 -4.58 -10.10
C SER A 139 -10.88 -4.72 -10.66
N VAL A 140 -10.08 -5.57 -10.06
CA VAL A 140 -8.70 -5.83 -10.53
C VAL A 140 -8.73 -6.49 -11.90
N ALA A 141 -9.70 -7.38 -12.12
CA ALA A 141 -9.90 -8.03 -13.40
C ALA A 141 -10.11 -7.02 -14.54
N ASP A 142 -10.86 -5.91 -14.30
CA ASP A 142 -11.09 -4.89 -15.33
C ASP A 142 -9.88 -3.96 -15.49
N VAL A 143 -9.16 -3.63 -14.42
CA VAL A 143 -7.87 -2.90 -14.49
C VAL A 143 -6.89 -3.67 -15.35
N MET A 144 -6.76 -4.99 -15.13
CA MET A 144 -5.83 -5.86 -15.86
C MET A 144 -6.17 -6.03 -17.35
N LYS A 145 -7.43 -5.78 -17.75
CA LYS A 145 -7.83 -5.76 -19.18
C LYS A 145 -7.34 -4.53 -19.94
N VAL A 146 -7.06 -3.44 -19.22
CA VAL A 146 -6.65 -2.16 -19.85
C VAL A 146 -5.16 -1.88 -19.70
N VAL A 147 -4.56 -2.24 -18.56
CA VAL A 147 -3.14 -1.97 -18.28
C VAL A 147 -2.50 -3.18 -17.61
N PRO A 148 -1.36 -3.67 -18.11
CA PRO A 148 -0.57 -4.67 -17.40
C PRO A 148 0.07 -4.04 -16.15
N VAL A 149 -0.49 -4.33 -14.96
CA VAL A 149 0.06 -3.95 -13.67
C VAL A 149 0.73 -5.17 -13.03
N ARG A 150 1.83 -4.97 -12.33
CA ARG A 150 2.69 -6.04 -11.80
C ARG A 150 2.61 -6.19 -10.29
N THR A 151 2.19 -5.14 -9.58
CA THR A 151 2.05 -5.13 -8.13
C THR A 151 0.67 -4.62 -7.71
N LEU A 152 0.24 -5.00 -6.50
CA LEU A 152 -1.04 -4.57 -5.95
C LEU A 152 -1.07 -3.05 -5.70
N GLU A 153 0.05 -2.45 -5.31
CA GLU A 153 0.17 -1.00 -5.12
C GLU A 153 -0.14 -0.24 -6.42
N GLN A 154 0.30 -0.78 -7.56
CA GLN A 154 -0.03 -0.21 -8.87
C GLN A 154 -1.53 -0.31 -9.20
N VAL A 155 -2.21 -1.35 -8.69
CA VAL A 155 -3.67 -1.47 -8.82
C VAL A 155 -4.39 -0.41 -7.99
N LEU A 156 -3.90 -0.12 -6.78
CA LEU A 156 -4.52 0.83 -5.86
C LEU A 156 -4.24 2.30 -6.23
N GLN A 157 -3.09 2.55 -6.86
CA GLN A 157 -2.60 3.91 -7.13
C GLN A 157 -3.55 4.69 -8.03
N SER A 158 -3.98 5.87 -7.56
CA SER A 158 -4.76 6.85 -8.33
C SER A 158 -6.10 6.32 -8.87
N ARG A 159 -6.79 5.43 -8.14
CA ARG A 159 -8.09 4.87 -8.57
C ARG A 159 -9.24 5.12 -7.61
N THR A 160 -8.97 5.61 -6.42
CA THR A 160 -9.99 5.79 -5.38
C THR A 160 -9.73 7.08 -4.61
N PRO A 161 -10.71 8.00 -4.48
CA PRO A 161 -10.53 9.23 -3.70
C PRO A 161 -10.29 8.90 -2.23
N GLY A 162 -9.45 9.70 -1.55
CA GLY A 162 -9.09 9.53 -0.14
C GLY A 162 -8.13 8.35 0.14
N VAL A 163 -7.61 7.69 -0.90
CA VAL A 163 -6.57 6.64 -0.80
C VAL A 163 -5.32 7.11 -1.50
N SER A 164 -4.32 7.49 -0.74
CA SER A 164 -3.02 7.93 -1.24
C SER A 164 -2.03 6.79 -1.22
N VAL A 165 -1.43 6.48 -2.38
CA VAL A 165 -0.33 5.53 -2.53
C VAL A 165 0.89 6.31 -2.97
N THR A 166 1.99 6.22 -2.21
CA THR A 166 3.25 6.89 -2.50
C THR A 166 4.34 5.86 -2.69
N LEU A 167 4.94 5.84 -3.88
CA LEU A 167 6.10 5.00 -4.17
C LEU A 167 7.33 5.56 -3.45
N ALA A 168 8.03 4.75 -2.68
CA ALA A 168 9.19 5.23 -1.94
C ALA A 168 10.39 5.47 -2.85
N SER A 169 10.65 4.57 -3.79
CA SER A 169 11.83 4.58 -4.66
C SER A 169 11.50 3.93 -6.02
N GLY A 170 12.31 4.22 -7.02
CA GLY A 170 12.31 3.53 -8.30
C GLY A 170 13.04 2.17 -8.30
N THR A 171 13.58 1.77 -7.17
CA THR A 171 14.20 0.45 -6.99
C THR A 171 13.13 -0.65 -7.09
N THR A 172 13.43 -1.69 -7.83
CA THR A 172 12.52 -2.83 -8.00
C THR A 172 12.20 -3.49 -6.67
N GLY A 173 10.90 -3.70 -6.40
CA GLY A 173 10.42 -4.28 -5.15
C GLY A 173 10.36 -3.32 -3.97
N ALA A 174 10.62 -2.02 -4.16
CA ALA A 174 10.56 -1.01 -3.10
C ALA A 174 9.16 -0.91 -2.47
N PHE A 175 9.13 -0.63 -1.18
CA PHE A 175 7.92 -0.40 -0.40
C PHE A 175 7.13 0.80 -0.92
N SER A 176 5.81 0.73 -0.80
CA SER A 176 4.90 1.84 -1.07
C SER A 176 4.06 2.13 0.15
N ALA A 177 4.05 3.38 0.58
CA ALA A 177 3.23 3.82 1.72
C ALA A 177 1.78 4.04 1.26
N ILE A 178 0.82 3.43 1.96
CA ILE A 178 -0.62 3.59 1.72
C ILE A 178 -1.24 4.33 2.89
N ARG A 179 -2.01 5.39 2.59
CA ARG A 179 -2.74 6.16 3.59
C ARG A 179 -4.19 6.34 3.17
N ILE A 180 -5.09 6.23 4.15
CA ILE A 180 -6.52 6.43 3.95
C ILE A 180 -6.98 7.58 4.86
N ARG A 181 -7.49 8.68 4.25
CA ARG A 181 -8.00 9.86 4.96
C ARG A 181 -7.00 10.44 5.97
N GLY A 182 -5.73 10.57 5.57
CA GLY A 182 -4.67 11.14 6.39
C GLY A 182 -4.08 10.20 7.43
N SER A 183 -3.50 10.76 8.49
CA SER A 183 -2.85 10.01 9.56
C SER A 183 -3.81 9.75 10.71
N SER A 184 -3.73 8.57 11.29
CA SER A 184 -4.55 8.15 12.44
C SER A 184 -3.78 8.19 13.76
N SER A 185 -2.44 8.15 13.69
CA SER A 185 -1.53 8.14 14.84
C SER A 185 -0.29 9.00 14.55
N ILE A 186 0.32 9.53 15.58
CA ILE A 186 1.62 10.22 15.51
C ILE A 186 2.76 9.21 15.62
N SER A 187 2.68 8.27 16.55
CA SER A 187 3.79 7.35 16.87
C SER A 187 3.62 5.95 16.29
N LEU A 188 2.38 5.49 16.07
CA LEU A 188 2.12 4.17 15.51
C LEU A 188 1.99 4.20 13.99
N SER A 189 2.08 3.03 13.35
CA SER A 189 1.92 2.92 11.89
C SER A 189 0.59 3.51 11.40
N ASN A 190 0.59 4.14 10.24
CA ASN A 190 -0.60 4.67 9.55
C ASN A 190 -1.01 3.83 8.34
N GLU A 191 -0.44 2.63 8.18
CA GLU A 191 -0.81 1.69 7.12
C GLU A 191 -2.15 1.01 7.43
N PRO A 192 -3.02 0.80 6.41
CA PRO A 192 -4.25 0.06 6.58
C PRO A 192 -3.99 -1.43 6.85
N LEU A 193 -4.96 -2.10 7.48
CA LEU A 193 -4.95 -3.55 7.61
C LEU A 193 -5.23 -4.20 6.26
N ILE A 194 -4.52 -5.29 5.96
CA ILE A 194 -4.73 -6.07 4.74
C ILE A 194 -5.35 -7.40 5.10
N TYR A 195 -6.42 -7.74 4.38
CA TYR A 195 -7.09 -9.04 4.47
C TYR A 195 -7.11 -9.71 3.10
N VAL A 196 -6.96 -11.03 3.06
CA VAL A 196 -7.10 -11.86 1.85
C VAL A 196 -8.15 -12.91 2.12
N ASP A 197 -9.23 -12.90 1.36
CA ASP A 197 -10.38 -13.83 1.50
C ASP A 197 -10.90 -13.95 2.94
N GLY A 198 -10.84 -12.84 3.72
CA GLY A 198 -11.35 -12.75 5.10
C GLY A 198 -10.34 -13.00 6.19
N ILE A 199 -9.08 -13.32 5.90
CA ILE A 199 -8.03 -13.49 6.91
C ILE A 199 -7.05 -12.33 6.91
N GLN A 200 -6.58 -11.92 8.08
CA GLN A 200 -5.57 -10.88 8.20
C GLN A 200 -4.20 -11.42 7.77
N VAL A 201 -3.52 -10.65 6.91
CA VAL A 201 -2.17 -10.98 6.43
C VAL A 201 -1.16 -9.93 6.85
N GLY A 202 0.12 -10.33 6.95
CA GLY A 202 1.22 -9.42 7.17
C GLY A 202 1.37 -8.43 6.01
N SER A 203 1.41 -7.14 6.35
CA SER A 203 1.59 -6.04 5.40
C SER A 203 2.69 -5.10 5.89
N GLY A 204 3.04 -4.10 5.07
CA GLY A 204 4.07 -3.12 5.40
C GLY A 204 5.41 -3.43 4.74
N SER A 205 6.48 -3.04 5.39
CA SER A 205 7.83 -3.20 4.85
C SER A 205 8.53 -4.45 5.35
N GLY A 206 9.28 -5.12 4.46
CA GLY A 206 10.32 -6.07 4.84
C GLY A 206 11.55 -5.29 5.31
N ASN A 207 12.03 -5.57 6.52
CA ASN A 207 13.19 -4.89 7.04
C ASN A 207 14.47 -5.55 6.49
N THR A 208 15.06 -4.94 5.49
CA THR A 208 16.39 -5.28 5.02
C THR A 208 17.44 -4.54 5.84
N PHE A 209 18.70 -5.02 5.82
CA PHE A 209 19.82 -4.51 6.62
C PHE A 209 20.13 -3.02 6.43
N GLY A 210 19.18 -2.11 6.67
CA GLY A 210 19.44 -0.68 6.71
C GLY A 210 20.22 -0.16 5.49
N VAL A 211 19.88 -0.64 4.30
CA VAL A 211 20.41 -0.09 3.05
C VAL A 211 19.72 1.23 2.86
N GLY A 212 20.27 2.24 3.49
CA GLY A 212 19.84 3.63 3.38
C GLY A 212 18.39 3.84 3.76
N GLY A 213 17.44 3.72 3.66
CA GLY A 213 16.01 3.93 3.89
C GLY A 213 15.17 2.99 3.03
N GLN A 214 15.84 2.16 2.25
CA GLN A 214 15.20 1.24 1.34
C GLN A 214 14.58 0.06 2.10
N ALA A 215 13.33 -0.24 1.82
CA ALA A 215 12.61 -1.39 2.33
C ALA A 215 11.86 -2.06 1.18
N THR A 216 11.65 -3.37 1.27
CA THR A 216 10.82 -4.11 0.32
C THR A 216 9.36 -4.06 0.74
N GLY A 217 8.46 -4.03 -0.24
CA GLY A 217 7.02 -4.02 0.00
C GLY A 217 6.44 -5.42 0.07
N ARG A 218 5.76 -5.77 1.18
CA ARG A 218 5.07 -7.07 1.35
C ARG A 218 3.89 -7.26 0.40
N LEU A 219 3.31 -6.17 -0.11
CA LEU A 219 2.20 -6.26 -1.08
C LEU A 219 2.66 -6.68 -2.48
N SER A 220 3.94 -6.47 -2.83
CA SER A 220 4.52 -6.95 -4.09
C SER A 220 4.60 -8.48 -4.19
N GLU A 221 4.47 -9.19 -3.05
CA GLU A 221 4.43 -10.64 -2.97
C GLU A 221 3.11 -11.21 -3.53
N PHE A 222 2.01 -10.43 -3.54
CA PHE A 222 0.74 -10.87 -4.10
C PHE A 222 0.69 -10.66 -5.61
N ASN A 223 0.31 -11.71 -6.35
CA ASN A 223 0.13 -11.61 -7.79
C ASN A 223 -1.23 -10.95 -8.12
N PRO A 224 -1.26 -9.76 -8.76
CA PRO A 224 -2.51 -9.09 -9.11
C PRO A 224 -3.41 -9.92 -10.04
N GLN A 225 -2.83 -10.82 -10.85
CA GLN A 225 -3.60 -11.66 -11.77
C GLN A 225 -4.46 -12.72 -11.06
N ASP A 226 -4.20 -13.02 -9.78
CA ASP A 226 -5.01 -13.93 -8.97
C ASP A 226 -6.14 -13.21 -8.21
N ILE A 227 -6.19 -11.88 -8.30
CA ILE A 227 -7.15 -11.06 -7.58
C ILE A 227 -8.36 -10.76 -8.49
N GLU A 228 -9.57 -10.92 -7.96
CA GLU A 228 -10.82 -10.54 -8.62
C GLU A 228 -11.14 -9.06 -8.37
N SER A 229 -11.14 -8.67 -7.10
CA SER A 229 -11.43 -7.31 -6.67
C SER A 229 -10.72 -6.93 -5.37
N VAL A 230 -10.64 -5.63 -5.13
CA VAL A 230 -10.18 -5.06 -3.87
C VAL A 230 -11.27 -4.15 -3.34
N GLU A 231 -11.65 -4.35 -2.07
CA GLU A 231 -12.56 -3.49 -1.35
C GLU A 231 -11.80 -2.67 -0.31
N ILE A 232 -12.11 -1.38 -0.21
CA ILE A 232 -11.43 -0.45 0.69
C ILE A 232 -12.45 0.15 1.64
N VAL A 233 -12.35 -0.23 2.91
CA VAL A 233 -13.17 0.28 4.01
C VAL A 233 -12.42 1.43 4.67
N LYS A 234 -12.91 2.66 4.46
CA LYS A 234 -12.14 3.86 4.79
C LYS A 234 -12.37 4.38 6.21
N GLY A 235 -13.52 4.13 6.79
CA GLY A 235 -13.92 4.77 8.03
C GLY A 235 -14.70 3.87 9.00
N PRO A 236 -15.77 4.36 9.64
CA PRO A 236 -16.45 3.73 10.78
C PRO A 236 -16.93 2.29 10.53
N ALA A 237 -17.23 1.95 9.27
CA ALA A 237 -17.61 0.59 8.88
C ALA A 237 -16.51 -0.44 9.22
N ALA A 238 -15.26 -0.03 9.25
CA ALA A 238 -14.14 -0.90 9.60
C ALA A 238 -14.16 -1.33 11.09
N ALA A 239 -14.68 -0.49 11.97
CA ALA A 239 -14.58 -0.68 13.41
C ALA A 239 -15.16 -2.01 13.90
N THR A 240 -16.35 -2.37 13.45
CA THR A 240 -17.10 -3.47 14.04
C THR A 240 -16.55 -4.85 13.70
N LEU A 241 -15.95 -5.02 12.54
CA LEU A 241 -15.48 -6.35 12.11
C LEU A 241 -13.99 -6.56 12.27
N TYR A 242 -13.21 -5.49 12.09
CA TYR A 242 -11.75 -5.59 12.04
C TYR A 242 -11.08 -5.19 13.35
N GLY A 243 -11.84 -4.71 14.34
CA GLY A 243 -11.39 -4.50 15.72
C GLY A 243 -10.50 -3.30 15.96
N ALA A 244 -9.82 -3.36 17.12
CA ALA A 244 -9.06 -2.24 17.68
C ALA A 244 -7.79 -1.84 16.89
N ASN A 245 -7.52 -2.38 15.71
CA ASN A 245 -6.38 -2.01 14.88
C ASN A 245 -6.76 -1.36 13.54
N ALA A 246 -8.07 -1.13 13.30
CA ALA A 246 -8.59 -0.67 12.02
C ALA A 246 -8.66 0.86 11.85
N SER A 247 -8.01 1.66 12.71
CA SER A 247 -8.09 3.12 12.67
C SER A 247 -7.55 3.75 11.38
N ALA A 248 -6.61 3.09 10.70
CA ALA A 248 -6.06 3.51 9.42
C ALA A 248 -6.82 2.96 8.20
N GLY A 249 -7.97 2.29 8.40
CA GLY A 249 -8.77 1.65 7.36
C GLY A 249 -8.37 0.20 7.10
N VAL A 250 -9.10 -0.44 6.19
CA VAL A 250 -8.92 -1.86 5.82
C VAL A 250 -8.98 -2.02 4.31
N ILE A 251 -8.09 -2.82 3.76
CA ILE A 251 -8.08 -3.25 2.37
C ILE A 251 -8.33 -4.76 2.34
N GLN A 252 -9.47 -5.15 1.75
CA GLN A 252 -9.86 -6.54 1.57
C GLN A 252 -9.55 -6.98 0.13
N ILE A 253 -8.70 -7.96 -0.03
CA ILE A 253 -8.34 -8.58 -1.30
C ILE A 253 -9.21 -9.82 -1.47
N ILE A 254 -9.96 -9.85 -2.56
CA ILE A 254 -10.82 -10.98 -2.93
C ILE A 254 -10.18 -11.69 -4.11
N THR A 255 -9.86 -12.97 -3.95
CA THR A 255 -9.18 -13.73 -4.98
C THR A 255 -10.15 -14.42 -5.93
N LYS A 256 -9.68 -14.75 -7.14
CA LYS A 256 -10.47 -15.45 -8.16
C LYS A 256 -10.89 -16.84 -7.67
N LYS A 257 -12.15 -17.19 -7.87
CA LYS A 257 -12.74 -18.46 -7.45
C LYS A 257 -13.16 -19.32 -8.65
N GLY A 258 -13.36 -20.60 -8.40
CA GLY A 258 -13.89 -21.54 -9.37
C GLY A 258 -15.37 -21.25 -9.69
N ARG A 259 -15.80 -21.68 -10.86
CA ARG A 259 -17.17 -21.53 -11.35
C ARG A 259 -17.87 -22.88 -11.37
N GLN A 260 -18.91 -23.04 -10.55
CA GLN A 260 -19.74 -24.25 -10.58
C GLN A 260 -20.49 -24.36 -11.91
N GLY A 261 -20.65 -25.58 -12.43
CA GLY A 261 -21.35 -25.83 -13.68
C GLY A 261 -20.68 -25.30 -14.94
N SER A 262 -19.47 -24.72 -14.83
CA SER A 262 -18.75 -24.20 -15.99
C SER A 262 -17.78 -25.23 -16.59
N ARG A 263 -17.66 -25.19 -17.93
CA ARG A 263 -16.57 -25.90 -18.59
C ARG A 263 -15.22 -25.40 -18.16
N PHE A 264 -14.22 -26.26 -18.27
CA PHE A 264 -12.83 -25.84 -18.04
C PHE A 264 -12.44 -24.74 -19.03
N THR A 265 -11.89 -23.65 -18.51
CA THR A 265 -11.35 -22.52 -19.25
C THR A 265 -9.96 -22.24 -18.74
N GLN A 266 -8.99 -22.09 -19.62
CA GLN A 266 -7.64 -21.72 -19.24
C GLN A 266 -7.24 -20.40 -19.89
N SER A 267 -6.41 -19.64 -19.21
CA SER A 267 -5.86 -18.38 -19.71
C SER A 267 -4.34 -18.38 -19.53
N MET A 268 -3.64 -17.85 -20.51
CA MET A 268 -2.20 -17.61 -20.45
C MET A 268 -1.95 -16.14 -20.75
N SER A 269 -1.09 -15.49 -19.96
CA SER A 269 -0.59 -14.16 -20.28
C SER A 269 0.93 -14.13 -20.26
N LEU A 270 1.48 -13.41 -21.22
CA LEU A 270 2.90 -13.07 -21.31
C LEU A 270 3.02 -11.55 -21.30
N ASP A 271 3.70 -11.02 -20.30
CA ASP A 271 4.01 -9.61 -20.17
C ASP A 271 5.51 -9.40 -20.34
N TYR A 272 5.89 -8.46 -21.20
CA TYR A 272 7.26 -7.99 -21.33
C TYR A 272 7.27 -6.48 -21.10
N THR A 273 8.15 -6.01 -20.21
CA THR A 273 8.27 -4.58 -19.86
C THR A 273 9.71 -4.15 -20.01
N THR A 274 9.94 -3.00 -20.61
CA THR A 274 11.21 -2.28 -20.56
C THR A 274 11.06 -1.04 -19.68
N SER A 275 12.08 -0.75 -18.89
CA SER A 275 12.12 0.36 -17.93
C SER A 275 13.30 1.27 -18.24
N ASP A 276 13.05 2.57 -18.31
CA ASP A 276 14.04 3.62 -18.54
C ASP A 276 14.23 4.40 -17.23
N PRO A 277 15.46 4.76 -16.80
CA PRO A 277 15.68 5.51 -15.56
C PRO A 277 14.90 6.83 -15.44
N ASN A 278 14.52 7.44 -16.58
CA ASN A 278 13.70 8.65 -16.67
C ASN A 278 14.29 9.91 -15.99
N PHE A 279 15.60 9.94 -15.78
CA PHE A 279 16.32 11.11 -15.27
C PHE A 279 17.77 11.11 -15.78
N THR A 280 18.40 12.30 -15.77
CA THR A 280 19.82 12.45 -16.06
C THR A 280 20.50 12.98 -14.80
N PRO A 281 21.42 12.23 -14.19
CA PRO A 281 22.18 12.72 -13.04
C PRO A 281 22.93 14.01 -13.40
N PRO A 282 22.87 15.05 -12.53
CA PRO A 282 23.63 16.29 -12.76
C PRO A 282 25.12 16.08 -12.53
N SER A 283 25.95 16.81 -13.29
CA SER A 283 27.41 16.83 -13.13
C SER A 283 27.83 17.46 -11.81
N ASN A 284 28.98 17.05 -11.31
CA ASN A 284 29.69 17.68 -10.22
C ASN A 284 30.72 18.69 -10.75
N TYR A 285 30.94 19.76 -9.99
CA TYR A 285 31.84 20.85 -10.37
C TYR A 285 32.85 21.09 -9.24
N ALA A 286 34.05 21.52 -9.62
CA ALA A 286 35.06 22.00 -8.67
C ALA A 286 36.09 22.87 -9.41
N PHE A 287 36.72 23.82 -8.68
CA PHE A 287 37.91 24.51 -9.17
C PHE A 287 39.13 23.61 -9.04
N CYS A 288 40.05 23.63 -9.98
CA CYS A 288 41.30 22.93 -9.89
C CYS A 288 42.12 23.42 -8.67
N THR A 289 42.86 22.53 -8.03
CA THR A 289 43.71 22.86 -6.90
C THR A 289 45.19 22.76 -7.28
N THR A 290 46.08 23.33 -6.46
CA THR A 290 47.52 23.23 -6.66
C THR A 290 47.99 21.76 -6.82
N ALA A 291 47.41 20.87 -6.06
CA ALA A 291 47.71 19.42 -6.13
C ALA A 291 47.23 18.79 -7.47
N THR A 292 46.09 19.19 -8.01
CA THR A 292 45.50 18.60 -9.22
C THR A 292 46.09 19.15 -10.52
N ILE A 293 46.71 20.34 -10.51
CA ILE A 293 47.42 20.93 -11.66
C ILE A 293 48.90 20.55 -11.67
N ALA A 294 49.43 19.92 -10.61
CA ALA A 294 50.84 19.53 -10.55
C ALA A 294 51.20 18.57 -11.69
N PRO A 295 52.44 18.65 -12.24
CA PRO A 295 52.90 17.77 -13.33
C PRO A 295 52.77 16.27 -12.99
N THR A 296 52.84 15.91 -11.72
CA THR A 296 52.72 14.53 -11.21
C THR A 296 51.29 14.11 -11.01
N SER A 297 50.33 15.00 -11.20
CA SER A 297 48.91 14.72 -10.99
C SER A 297 48.39 13.75 -12.06
N THR A 298 47.62 12.74 -11.59
CA THR A 298 46.87 11.82 -12.47
C THR A 298 45.50 12.34 -12.86
N ASN A 299 45.16 13.58 -12.45
CA ASN A 299 43.85 14.18 -12.77
C ASN A 299 43.81 14.72 -14.18
N PRO A 300 43.07 14.08 -15.11
CA PRO A 300 43.06 14.53 -16.53
C PRO A 300 42.29 15.83 -16.73
N LEU A 301 41.36 16.18 -15.83
CA LEU A 301 40.50 17.35 -15.96
C LEU A 301 41.24 18.66 -15.61
N CYS A 302 42.23 18.60 -14.76
CA CYS A 302 43.01 19.77 -14.32
C CYS A 302 44.39 19.88 -14.96
N ARG A 303 44.82 18.89 -15.75
CA ARG A 303 46.10 18.92 -16.45
C ARG A 303 46.17 20.10 -17.42
N GLY A 304 47.21 20.91 -17.33
CA GLY A 304 47.40 22.10 -18.17
C GLY A 304 46.48 23.28 -17.87
N LYS A 305 45.80 23.24 -16.73
CA LYS A 305 44.88 24.30 -16.23
C LYS A 305 45.48 25.05 -15.05
N THR A 306 44.76 26.06 -14.59
CA THR A 306 45.11 26.87 -13.43
C THR A 306 44.11 26.60 -12.29
N THR A 307 44.39 27.11 -11.10
CA THR A 307 43.47 27.03 -9.95
C THR A 307 42.21 27.88 -10.10
N ALA A 308 42.17 28.75 -11.13
CA ALA A 308 40.95 29.49 -11.44
C ALA A 308 39.98 28.75 -12.41
N ASP A 309 40.43 27.61 -12.99
CA ASP A 309 39.63 26.89 -13.96
C ASP A 309 38.61 25.97 -13.25
N LEU A 310 37.36 26.14 -13.64
CA LEU A 310 36.25 25.30 -13.23
C LEU A 310 36.20 24.06 -14.12
N VAL A 311 36.18 22.87 -13.50
CA VAL A 311 36.05 21.58 -14.20
C VAL A 311 34.79 20.84 -13.73
N SER A 312 34.30 19.94 -14.59
CA SER A 312 33.14 19.14 -14.28
C SER A 312 33.37 17.67 -14.59
N ASP A 313 32.71 16.78 -13.81
CA ASP A 313 32.66 15.33 -14.03
C ASP A 313 31.27 14.80 -13.70
N ASN A 314 30.84 13.77 -14.43
CA ASN A 314 29.64 13.03 -14.13
C ASN A 314 29.97 11.54 -14.07
N PRO A 315 30.43 11.04 -12.92
CA PRO A 315 30.86 9.66 -12.82
C PRO A 315 29.72 8.66 -13.05
N LEU A 316 28.46 9.02 -12.75
CA LEU A 316 27.30 8.13 -12.97
C LEU A 316 26.99 7.89 -14.44
N VAL A 317 27.19 8.91 -15.28
CA VAL A 317 27.00 8.80 -16.74
C VAL A 317 28.24 8.16 -17.38
N ARG A 318 29.42 8.63 -17.01
CA ARG A 318 30.69 8.13 -17.55
C ARG A 318 30.87 6.62 -17.33
N ASP A 319 30.57 6.14 -16.14
CA ASP A 319 30.79 4.74 -15.77
C ASP A 319 29.50 3.90 -15.86
N ALA A 320 28.48 4.40 -16.59
CA ALA A 320 27.22 3.72 -16.87
C ALA A 320 26.58 3.07 -15.62
N ALA A 321 26.43 3.86 -14.54
CA ALA A 321 25.82 3.41 -13.30
C ALA A 321 24.35 2.99 -13.44
N PHE A 322 23.66 3.47 -14.48
CA PHE A 322 22.28 3.16 -14.81
C PHE A 322 22.17 2.50 -16.18
N ARG A 323 21.20 1.62 -16.32
CA ARG A 323 20.87 0.91 -17.56
C ARG A 323 19.36 0.86 -17.77
N ASN A 324 18.92 0.48 -18.96
CA ASN A 324 17.54 0.11 -19.15
C ASN A 324 17.25 -1.22 -18.43
N GLY A 325 16.20 -1.22 -17.63
CA GLY A 325 15.69 -2.42 -16.98
C GLY A 325 14.75 -3.20 -17.90
N SER A 326 14.47 -4.45 -17.53
CA SER A 326 13.51 -5.30 -18.22
C SER A 326 12.77 -6.19 -17.25
N ALA A 327 11.55 -6.56 -17.61
CA ALA A 327 10.79 -7.52 -16.83
C ALA A 327 9.99 -8.44 -17.73
N THR A 328 9.85 -9.70 -17.32
CA THR A 328 9.02 -10.71 -17.97
C THR A 328 8.14 -11.36 -16.92
N ASP A 329 6.84 -11.45 -17.18
CA ASP A 329 5.87 -12.18 -16.36
C ASP A 329 5.13 -13.18 -17.23
N LEU A 330 5.12 -14.46 -16.83
CA LEU A 330 4.35 -15.53 -17.43
C LEU A 330 3.34 -16.06 -16.42
N GLN A 331 2.08 -16.03 -16.80
CA GLN A 331 0.96 -16.51 -16.00
C GLN A 331 0.19 -17.57 -16.76
N TRP A 332 -0.11 -18.67 -16.09
CA TRP A 332 -1.14 -19.62 -16.48
C TRP A 332 -2.21 -19.67 -15.39
N SER A 333 -3.47 -19.74 -15.80
CA SER A 333 -4.56 -20.02 -14.87
C SER A 333 -5.63 -20.88 -15.53
N GLY A 334 -6.23 -21.76 -14.73
CA GLY A 334 -7.33 -22.63 -15.14
C GLY A 334 -8.48 -22.55 -14.14
N ARG A 335 -9.70 -22.50 -14.64
CA ARG A 335 -10.92 -22.52 -13.81
C ARG A 335 -12.00 -23.38 -14.45
N GLY A 336 -12.81 -23.98 -13.60
CA GLY A 336 -13.91 -24.83 -14.04
C GLY A 336 -14.69 -25.39 -12.86
N GLY A 337 -15.61 -26.32 -13.12
CA GLY A 337 -16.33 -26.98 -12.06
C GLY A 337 -17.44 -27.90 -12.54
N GLY A 338 -17.82 -28.81 -11.66
CA GLY A 338 -19.02 -29.67 -11.82
C GLY A 338 -20.26 -28.98 -11.27
N SER A 339 -21.34 -29.73 -11.14
CA SER A 339 -22.63 -29.21 -10.68
C SER A 339 -22.61 -28.61 -9.26
N ASN A 340 -21.75 -29.14 -8.39
CA ASN A 340 -21.69 -28.77 -6.99
C ASN A 340 -20.31 -28.34 -6.50
N PHE A 341 -19.33 -28.24 -7.39
CA PHE A 341 -18.01 -27.75 -7.06
C PHE A 341 -17.45 -26.82 -8.14
N GLY A 342 -16.52 -25.97 -7.76
CA GLY A 342 -15.72 -25.16 -8.65
C GLY A 342 -14.28 -25.09 -8.18
N TYR A 343 -13.36 -24.87 -9.09
CA TYR A 343 -11.94 -24.71 -8.79
C TYR A 343 -11.31 -23.63 -9.65
N TYR A 344 -10.31 -22.98 -9.08
CA TYR A 344 -9.39 -22.08 -9.75
C TYR A 344 -7.97 -22.48 -9.36
N ALA A 345 -7.10 -22.61 -10.36
CA ALA A 345 -5.67 -22.83 -10.15
C ALA A 345 -4.86 -21.86 -11.00
N SER A 346 -3.74 -21.40 -10.48
CA SER A 346 -2.82 -20.54 -11.21
C SER A 346 -1.37 -20.82 -10.87
N LEU A 347 -0.49 -20.52 -11.83
CA LEU A 347 0.96 -20.52 -11.70
C LEU A 347 1.49 -19.25 -12.35
N ASN A 348 2.39 -18.57 -11.67
CA ASN A 348 3.06 -17.38 -12.16
C ASN A 348 4.57 -17.47 -11.95
N THR A 349 5.32 -17.00 -12.93
CA THR A 349 6.75 -16.71 -12.79
C THR A 349 7.05 -15.35 -13.40
N GLY A 350 7.67 -14.49 -12.62
CA GLY A 350 8.05 -13.14 -13.01
C GLY A 350 9.49 -12.88 -12.66
N THR A 351 10.22 -12.24 -13.57
CA THR A 351 11.60 -11.80 -13.39
C THR A 351 11.70 -10.33 -13.77
N GLU A 352 12.37 -9.52 -12.95
CA GLU A 352 12.64 -8.12 -13.22
C GLU A 352 14.10 -7.79 -12.96
N ASN A 353 14.73 -7.16 -13.93
CA ASN A 353 16.03 -6.50 -13.82
C ASN A 353 15.81 -4.99 -13.74
N GLY A 354 16.23 -4.40 -12.64
CA GLY A 354 16.09 -2.95 -12.41
C GLY A 354 17.04 -2.10 -13.25
N THR A 355 16.92 -0.80 -13.05
CA THR A 355 17.71 0.22 -13.78
C THR A 355 19.13 0.35 -13.25
N THR A 356 19.50 -0.30 -12.15
CA THR A 356 20.88 -0.47 -11.69
C THR A 356 21.34 -1.92 -11.87
N PRO A 357 22.63 -2.19 -12.11
CA PRO A 357 23.11 -3.53 -12.45
C PRO A 357 22.83 -4.62 -11.40
N ASN A 358 22.88 -4.27 -10.10
CA ASN A 358 22.63 -5.19 -8.98
C ASN A 358 21.27 -4.96 -8.34
N ASN A 359 20.26 -4.66 -9.17
CA ASN A 359 18.86 -4.60 -8.74
C ASN A 359 18.03 -5.60 -9.53
N GLY A 360 17.31 -6.46 -8.83
CA GLY A 360 16.46 -7.48 -9.43
C GLY A 360 15.37 -7.97 -8.50
N PHE A 361 14.32 -8.53 -9.10
CA PHE A 361 13.21 -9.13 -8.39
C PHE A 361 12.69 -10.34 -9.17
N ASP A 362 12.70 -11.50 -8.52
CA ASP A 362 12.11 -12.74 -9.04
C ASP A 362 10.93 -13.15 -8.17
N ARG A 363 9.83 -13.51 -8.79
CA ARG A 363 8.64 -14.02 -8.10
C ARG A 363 8.19 -15.33 -8.76
N ARG A 364 7.88 -16.32 -7.93
CA ARG A 364 7.20 -17.55 -8.33
C ARG A 364 6.03 -17.76 -7.40
N SER A 365 4.83 -17.83 -7.94
CA SER A 365 3.63 -18.00 -7.13
C SER A 365 2.68 -19.02 -7.74
N GLY A 366 1.91 -19.65 -6.87
CA GLY A 366 0.83 -20.55 -7.26
C GLY A 366 -0.34 -20.38 -6.32
N ARG A 367 -1.55 -20.51 -6.84
CA ARG A 367 -2.78 -20.44 -6.07
C ARG A 367 -3.72 -21.57 -6.47
N LEU A 368 -4.41 -22.14 -5.47
CA LEU A 368 -5.50 -23.07 -5.63
C LEU A 368 -6.67 -22.62 -4.77
N ASN A 369 -7.81 -22.39 -5.39
CA ASN A 369 -9.07 -22.13 -4.70
C ASN A 369 -10.08 -23.20 -5.12
N TYR A 370 -10.76 -23.76 -4.13
CA TYR A 370 -11.77 -24.80 -4.32
C TYR A 370 -13.03 -24.41 -3.55
N ASN A 371 -14.17 -24.48 -4.18
CA ASN A 371 -15.47 -24.27 -3.57
C ASN A 371 -16.35 -25.49 -3.83
N TRP A 372 -17.02 -25.97 -2.80
CA TRP A 372 -17.87 -27.15 -2.82
C TRP A 372 -19.18 -26.86 -2.10
N THR A 373 -20.29 -27.14 -2.80
CA THR A 373 -21.64 -26.94 -2.27
C THR A 373 -22.36 -28.29 -2.27
N PRO A 374 -22.14 -29.15 -1.25
CA PRO A 374 -22.72 -30.49 -1.20
C PRO A 374 -24.24 -30.46 -1.13
N SER A 375 -24.82 -29.38 -0.60
CA SER A 375 -26.26 -29.17 -0.53
C SER A 375 -26.58 -27.68 -0.62
N SER A 376 -27.86 -27.34 -0.83
CA SER A 376 -28.32 -25.95 -0.77
C SER A 376 -28.10 -25.24 0.57
N LYS A 377 -27.77 -26.01 1.61
CA LYS A 377 -27.56 -25.50 2.98
C LYS A 377 -26.11 -25.26 3.35
N VAL A 378 -25.16 -25.86 2.65
CA VAL A 378 -23.75 -25.83 3.04
C VAL A 378 -22.86 -25.51 1.86
N THR A 379 -21.94 -24.56 2.06
CA THR A 379 -20.86 -24.27 1.13
C THR A 379 -19.52 -24.27 1.87
N PHE A 380 -18.55 -25.01 1.35
CA PHE A 380 -17.16 -25.01 1.77
C PHE A 380 -16.32 -24.28 0.74
N GLU A 381 -15.46 -23.39 1.18
CA GLU A 381 -14.47 -22.71 0.35
C GLU A 381 -13.10 -22.90 0.98
N ALA A 382 -12.12 -23.37 0.22
CA ALA A 382 -10.73 -23.49 0.65
C ALA A 382 -9.82 -22.82 -0.37
N GLY A 383 -8.83 -22.09 0.12
CA GLY A 383 -7.84 -21.41 -0.69
C GLY A 383 -6.44 -21.60 -0.13
N VAL A 384 -5.48 -21.85 -1.01
CA VAL A 384 -4.05 -21.86 -0.67
C VAL A 384 -3.30 -21.07 -1.73
N GLY A 385 -2.56 -20.06 -1.29
CA GLY A 385 -1.64 -19.30 -2.11
C GLY A 385 -0.22 -19.45 -1.59
N MET A 386 0.73 -19.77 -2.45
CA MET A 386 2.15 -19.87 -2.13
C MET A 386 2.92 -18.87 -2.98
N ASN A 387 3.85 -18.17 -2.37
CA ASN A 387 4.75 -17.27 -3.05
C ASN A 387 6.18 -17.46 -2.57
N ARG A 388 7.11 -17.45 -3.52
CA ARG A 388 8.54 -17.30 -3.27
C ARG A 388 9.02 -16.10 -4.06
N SER A 389 9.62 -15.13 -3.36
CA SER A 389 10.22 -13.95 -3.97
C SER A 389 11.70 -13.85 -3.59
N ASN A 390 12.50 -13.38 -4.53
CA ASN A 390 13.90 -13.06 -4.31
C ASN A 390 14.15 -11.62 -4.76
N PHE A 391 14.65 -10.79 -3.86
CA PHE A 391 15.03 -9.41 -4.12
C PHE A 391 16.55 -9.29 -4.08
N VAL A 392 17.13 -8.66 -5.10
CA VAL A 392 18.50 -8.18 -5.10
C VAL A 392 18.45 -6.67 -5.08
N LEU A 393 19.01 -6.06 -4.04
CA LEU A 393 18.88 -4.64 -3.78
C LEU A 393 20.23 -3.94 -3.93
N PRO A 394 20.27 -2.78 -4.63
CA PRO A 394 21.48 -1.98 -4.70
C PRO A 394 21.75 -1.30 -3.36
N ASP A 395 23.00 -1.02 -3.05
CA ASP A 395 23.36 -0.14 -1.94
C ASP A 395 23.09 1.31 -2.37
N ASN A 396 21.88 1.80 -2.10
CA ASN A 396 21.41 3.12 -2.53
C ASN A 396 20.33 3.65 -1.57
N ASP A 397 19.61 4.73 -1.90
CA ASP A 397 18.62 5.46 -1.15
C ASP A 397 19.05 5.84 0.27
N ASN A 398 18.99 7.13 0.61
CA ASN A 398 19.47 7.67 1.89
C ASN A 398 20.90 7.18 2.25
N ASN A 399 21.70 6.90 1.25
CA ASN A 399 23.04 6.33 1.42
C ASN A 399 24.08 7.10 0.60
N VAL A 400 24.95 7.84 1.29
CA VAL A 400 26.00 8.64 0.65
C VAL A 400 27.06 7.80 -0.11
N TYR A 401 27.08 6.50 0.12
CA TYR A 401 28.01 5.57 -0.49
C TYR A 401 27.37 4.62 -1.50
N GLY A 402 26.07 4.80 -1.78
CA GLY A 402 25.38 4.10 -2.85
C GLY A 402 25.66 4.72 -4.23
N TYR A 403 24.92 4.28 -5.25
CA TYR A 403 25.11 4.80 -6.63
C TYR A 403 24.94 6.31 -6.70
N LEU A 404 23.76 6.82 -6.30
CA LEU A 404 23.50 8.25 -6.36
C LEU A 404 24.40 9.02 -5.39
N GLY A 405 24.58 8.51 -4.17
CA GLY A 405 25.45 9.13 -3.19
C GLY A 405 26.89 9.19 -3.65
N GLY A 406 27.45 8.08 -4.05
CA GLY A 406 28.80 7.99 -4.57
C GLY A 406 29.04 8.94 -5.73
N GLY A 407 28.11 8.96 -6.69
CA GLY A 407 28.23 9.80 -7.88
C GLY A 407 27.95 11.29 -7.66
N LEU A 408 26.79 11.62 -7.08
CA LEU A 408 26.36 13.02 -6.91
C LEU A 408 27.15 13.83 -5.90
N LEU A 409 27.72 13.16 -4.88
CA LEU A 409 28.52 13.79 -3.85
C LEU A 409 30.03 13.72 -4.16
N GLY A 410 30.42 13.05 -5.24
CA GLY A 410 31.78 12.94 -5.74
C GLY A 410 32.39 14.27 -6.16
N THR A 411 33.66 14.27 -6.53
CA THR A 411 34.35 15.49 -6.96
C THR A 411 35.21 15.26 -8.20
N PRO A 412 35.20 16.18 -9.19
CA PRO A 412 36.11 16.15 -10.32
C PRO A 412 37.59 16.08 -9.91
N LEU A 413 37.93 16.55 -8.71
CA LEU A 413 39.32 16.62 -8.23
C LEU A 413 39.95 15.24 -7.93
N THR A 414 39.12 14.21 -7.70
CA THR A 414 39.59 12.83 -7.47
C THR A 414 39.56 11.96 -8.73
N ARG A 415 39.24 12.57 -9.89
CA ARG A 415 39.32 11.91 -11.20
C ARG A 415 40.75 11.48 -11.50
N SER A 416 40.98 10.27 -12.00
CA SER A 416 42.29 9.71 -12.31
C SER A 416 42.32 9.04 -13.68
N ASP A 417 43.36 9.29 -14.47
CA ASP A 417 43.64 8.57 -15.70
C ASP A 417 43.87 7.08 -15.49
N LEU A 418 44.35 6.72 -14.32
CA LEU A 418 44.62 5.33 -13.97
C LEU A 418 43.34 4.53 -13.67
N GLY A 419 42.21 5.19 -13.57
CA GLY A 419 40.94 4.54 -13.21
C GLY A 419 40.91 3.95 -11.80
N THR A 420 41.92 4.26 -11.00
CA THR A 420 42.12 3.76 -9.61
C THR A 420 41.54 4.76 -8.58
N GLY A 421 41.44 4.31 -7.34
CA GLY A 421 40.91 5.12 -6.27
C GLY A 421 39.42 5.47 -6.45
N ASN A 422 39.01 6.68 -6.04
CA ASN A 422 37.62 7.13 -6.11
C ASN A 422 37.16 7.43 -7.52
N ASN A 423 38.05 7.80 -8.39
CA ASN A 423 37.77 8.15 -9.80
C ASN A 423 36.58 9.09 -10.01
N GLY A 424 36.45 10.14 -9.21
CA GLY A 424 35.34 11.10 -9.23
C GLY A 424 34.18 10.78 -8.28
N PHE A 425 34.13 9.59 -7.68
CA PHE A 425 33.10 9.22 -6.70
C PHE A 425 33.41 9.75 -5.29
N PHE A 426 32.38 9.83 -4.46
CA PHE A 426 32.50 10.19 -3.05
C PHE A 426 32.99 9.00 -2.22
N GLY A 427 33.85 9.24 -1.26
CA GLY A 427 34.47 8.21 -0.41
C GLY A 427 35.77 7.68 -0.98
N ALA A 428 36.52 6.92 -0.20
CA ALA A 428 37.79 6.31 -0.61
C ALA A 428 37.54 5.01 -1.40
N GLU A 429 38.27 4.83 -2.52
CA GLU A 429 38.25 3.61 -3.35
C GLU A 429 36.87 3.18 -3.83
N ARG A 430 35.97 4.14 -3.98
CA ARG A 430 34.59 3.90 -4.48
C ARG A 430 34.49 4.18 -5.97
N ASN A 431 33.85 3.28 -6.68
CA ASN A 431 33.44 3.41 -8.08
C ASN A 431 32.25 2.48 -8.33
N VAL A 432 31.71 2.47 -9.53
CA VAL A 432 30.56 1.64 -9.88
C VAL A 432 30.82 0.16 -9.61
N VAL A 433 32.03 -0.34 -9.93
CA VAL A 433 32.38 -1.76 -9.72
C VAL A 433 32.39 -2.15 -8.24
N ALA A 434 32.95 -1.30 -7.38
CA ALA A 434 32.97 -1.55 -5.94
C ALA A 434 31.55 -1.53 -5.33
N ILE A 435 30.66 -0.66 -5.82
CA ILE A 435 29.26 -0.62 -5.39
C ILE A 435 28.51 -1.86 -5.89
N GLN A 436 28.76 -2.31 -7.12
CA GLN A 436 28.14 -3.51 -7.68
C GLN A 436 28.58 -4.81 -6.98
N ALA A 437 29.79 -4.83 -6.40
CA ALA A 437 30.29 -5.97 -5.65
C ALA A 437 29.60 -6.17 -4.27
N ILE A 438 28.83 -5.20 -3.81
CA ILE A 438 28.03 -5.33 -2.58
C ILE A 438 26.82 -6.21 -2.89
N GLU A 439 26.72 -7.33 -2.18
CA GLU A 439 25.57 -8.23 -2.31
C GLU A 439 24.58 -7.94 -1.18
N ASN A 440 23.35 -7.65 -1.56
CA ASN A 440 22.25 -7.44 -0.63
C ASN A 440 21.04 -8.16 -1.17
N GLN A 441 20.66 -9.27 -0.54
CA GLN A 441 19.62 -10.18 -0.99
C GLN A 441 18.59 -10.39 0.10
N GLN A 442 17.31 -10.54 -0.33
CA GLN A 442 16.22 -10.93 0.53
C GLN A 442 15.40 -12.00 -0.18
N GLN A 443 15.19 -13.12 0.48
CA GLN A 443 14.29 -14.19 0.02
C GLN A 443 13.10 -14.28 0.94
N THR A 444 11.90 -14.30 0.35
CA THR A 444 10.66 -14.49 1.09
C THR A 444 9.95 -15.75 0.63
N HIS A 445 9.43 -16.49 1.59
CA HIS A 445 8.52 -17.61 1.37
C HIS A 445 7.25 -17.33 2.14
N ARG A 446 6.13 -17.23 1.43
CA ARG A 446 4.83 -16.94 2.02
C ARG A 446 3.82 -17.99 1.63
N THR A 447 3.05 -18.45 2.61
CA THR A 447 1.91 -19.33 2.38
C THR A 447 0.69 -18.73 3.10
N VAL A 448 -0.36 -18.48 2.33
CA VAL A 448 -1.65 -17.99 2.83
C VAL A 448 -2.67 -19.09 2.61
N ALA A 449 -3.25 -19.61 3.68
CA ALA A 449 -4.27 -20.66 3.62
C ALA A 449 -5.57 -20.18 4.26
N THR A 450 -6.71 -20.44 3.60
CA THR A 450 -8.03 -20.02 4.05
C THR A 450 -9.01 -21.20 3.95
N ALA A 451 -9.91 -21.30 4.93
CA ALA A 451 -11.04 -22.22 4.89
C ALA A 451 -12.28 -21.49 5.40
N THR A 452 -13.33 -21.46 4.61
CA THR A 452 -14.60 -20.82 4.97
C THR A 452 -15.72 -21.82 4.83
N THR A 453 -16.57 -21.92 5.84
CA THR A 453 -17.81 -22.70 5.82
C THR A 453 -18.98 -21.75 5.98
N ASN A 454 -19.91 -21.78 5.03
CA ASN A 454 -21.20 -21.13 5.16
C ASN A 454 -22.26 -22.21 5.34
N TRP A 455 -23.04 -22.10 6.42
CA TRP A 455 -24.13 -23.03 6.75
C TRP A 455 -25.44 -22.28 6.92
N VAL A 456 -26.45 -22.66 6.17
CA VAL A 456 -27.80 -22.08 6.14
C VAL A 456 -28.79 -23.18 6.54
N PRO A 457 -28.93 -23.50 7.85
CA PRO A 457 -29.83 -24.57 8.31
C PRO A 457 -31.27 -24.32 7.89
N VAL A 458 -31.69 -23.06 7.96
CA VAL A 458 -32.99 -22.54 7.49
C VAL A 458 -32.76 -21.20 6.81
N SER A 459 -33.63 -20.80 5.89
CA SER A 459 -33.43 -19.63 4.99
C SER A 459 -33.23 -18.29 5.71
N TRP A 460 -33.66 -18.20 6.97
CA TRP A 460 -33.56 -17.00 7.79
C TRP A 460 -32.37 -17.02 8.78
N TRP A 461 -31.60 -18.12 8.87
CA TRP A 461 -30.48 -18.25 9.81
C TRP A 461 -29.23 -18.76 9.08
N THR A 462 -28.15 -17.96 9.11
CA THR A 462 -26.91 -18.25 8.43
C THR A 462 -25.75 -18.23 9.42
N HIS A 463 -24.83 -19.20 9.28
CA HIS A 463 -23.58 -19.26 10.01
C HIS A 463 -22.41 -19.18 9.03
N ARG A 464 -21.37 -18.48 9.42
CA ARG A 464 -20.10 -18.43 8.70
C ARG A 464 -18.96 -18.69 9.68
N VAL A 465 -18.10 -19.64 9.34
CA VAL A 465 -16.85 -19.91 10.04
C VAL A 465 -15.72 -19.67 9.07
N VAL A 466 -14.73 -18.88 9.49
CA VAL A 466 -13.49 -18.66 8.72
C VAL A 466 -12.32 -19.07 9.60
N PHE A 467 -11.46 -19.91 9.06
CA PHE A 467 -10.17 -20.23 9.64
C PHE A 467 -9.10 -19.90 8.59
N GLY A 468 -8.02 -19.26 9.02
CA GLY A 468 -6.92 -18.97 8.12
C GLY A 468 -5.60 -18.77 8.80
N ALA A 469 -4.56 -18.93 7.99
CA ALA A 469 -3.18 -18.76 8.41
C ALA A 469 -2.37 -18.04 7.31
N ASP A 470 -1.48 -17.16 7.73
CA ASP A 470 -0.45 -16.53 6.92
C ASP A 470 0.91 -16.84 7.56
N TRP A 471 1.71 -17.63 6.85
CA TRP A 471 3.07 -17.99 7.25
C TRP A 471 4.04 -17.30 6.31
N LEU A 472 4.86 -16.44 6.88
CA LEU A 472 5.91 -15.71 6.17
C LEU A 472 7.28 -16.08 6.78
N ARG A 473 8.21 -16.46 5.93
CA ARG A 473 9.62 -16.61 6.26
C ARG A 473 10.43 -15.68 5.37
N ASP A 474 11.22 -14.82 5.99
CA ASP A 474 12.10 -13.85 5.34
C ASP A 474 13.54 -14.15 5.73
N GLU A 475 14.38 -14.32 4.73
CA GLU A 475 15.82 -14.50 4.89
C GLU A 475 16.53 -13.39 4.14
N SER A 476 17.19 -12.50 4.89
CA SER A 476 17.97 -11.39 4.34
C SER A 476 19.46 -11.61 4.59
N SER A 477 20.28 -11.33 3.58
CA SER A 477 21.75 -11.38 3.68
C SER A 477 22.37 -10.15 3.05
N ARG A 478 23.41 -9.62 3.69
CA ARG A 478 24.22 -8.54 3.16
C ARG A 478 25.69 -8.90 3.29
N PHE A 479 26.42 -8.77 2.18
CA PHE A 479 27.84 -9.04 2.12
C PHE A 479 28.58 -7.87 1.52
N PHE A 480 29.55 -7.35 2.27
CA PHE A 480 30.52 -6.38 1.80
C PHE A 480 31.87 -7.07 1.62
N PRO A 481 32.34 -7.23 0.38
CA PRO A 481 33.65 -7.85 0.13
C PRO A 481 34.77 -7.08 0.81
N LYS A 482 35.81 -7.80 1.24
CA LYS A 482 37.05 -7.21 1.66
C LYS A 482 37.62 -6.30 0.57
N ASN A 483 38.14 -5.14 0.93
CA ASN A 483 38.65 -4.10 0.03
C ASN A 483 37.61 -3.44 -0.88
N SER A 484 36.33 -3.62 -0.63
CA SER A 484 35.26 -2.96 -1.41
C SER A 484 34.83 -1.59 -0.86
N ARG A 485 35.27 -1.23 0.35
CA ARG A 485 34.66 -0.10 1.07
C ARG A 485 35.55 1.12 1.26
N GLY A 486 36.87 0.99 1.27
CA GLY A 486 37.63 2.08 1.87
C GLY A 486 37.15 2.38 3.29
N SER A 487 37.15 3.63 3.71
CA SER A 487 36.76 4.05 5.07
C SER A 487 35.27 4.22 5.28
N TYR A 488 34.43 3.28 4.82
CA TYR A 488 32.98 3.40 4.99
C TYR A 488 32.57 3.37 6.48
N GLN A 489 31.97 4.47 6.98
CA GLN A 489 31.42 4.60 8.34
C GLN A 489 32.36 4.13 9.47
N GLY A 490 33.66 4.32 9.35
CA GLY A 490 34.62 3.88 10.35
C GLY A 490 34.83 2.37 10.44
N LEU A 491 34.22 1.59 9.56
CA LEU A 491 34.41 0.16 9.42
C LEU A 491 35.69 -0.09 8.63
N SER A 492 36.53 -1.00 9.11
CA SER A 492 37.78 -1.36 8.43
C SER A 492 37.46 -2.02 7.09
N ASN A 493 38.36 -1.88 6.12
CA ASN A 493 38.27 -2.50 4.79
C ASN A 493 38.43 -4.03 4.81
N THR A 494 37.96 -4.67 5.89
CA THR A 494 38.21 -6.08 6.18
C THR A 494 37.10 -7.02 5.74
N GLY A 495 36.04 -6.48 5.18
CA GLY A 495 34.83 -7.26 4.81
C GLY A 495 33.86 -7.48 5.96
N ASP A 496 32.62 -7.64 5.64
CA ASP A 496 31.50 -7.74 6.59
C ASP A 496 30.37 -8.58 6.00
N ILE A 497 29.75 -9.41 6.80
CA ILE A 497 28.58 -10.20 6.44
C ILE A 497 27.53 -10.09 7.52
N SER A 498 26.27 -9.93 7.12
CA SER A 498 25.12 -9.92 8.02
C SER A 498 24.02 -10.82 7.46
N GLN A 499 23.36 -11.56 8.33
CA GLN A 499 22.20 -12.39 8.01
C GLN A 499 21.08 -12.13 9.01
N ASN A 500 19.86 -12.05 8.51
CA ASN A 500 18.65 -11.96 9.32
C ASN A 500 17.65 -13.00 8.84
N ARG A 501 17.06 -13.75 9.76
CA ARG A 501 15.97 -14.69 9.51
C ARG A 501 14.77 -14.26 10.35
N GLN A 502 13.70 -13.92 9.69
CA GLN A 502 12.44 -13.52 10.33
C GLN A 502 11.33 -14.49 9.95
N GLY A 503 10.65 -15.02 10.96
CA GLY A 503 9.40 -15.76 10.82
C GLY A 503 8.24 -14.90 11.30
N GLU A 504 7.15 -14.87 10.54
CA GLU A 504 5.91 -14.22 10.94
C GLU A 504 4.77 -15.22 10.71
N GLU A 505 4.04 -15.51 11.77
CA GLU A 505 2.88 -16.39 11.73
C GLU A 505 1.65 -15.63 12.21
N ARG A 506 0.58 -15.66 11.43
CA ARG A 506 -0.72 -15.08 11.77
C ARG A 506 -1.81 -16.11 11.63
N TYR A 507 -2.63 -16.26 12.65
CA TYR A 507 -3.79 -17.12 12.63
C TYR A 507 -5.04 -16.28 12.86
N THR A 508 -6.05 -16.51 12.04
CA THR A 508 -7.36 -15.87 12.12
C THR A 508 -8.42 -16.94 12.32
N PHE A 509 -9.26 -16.75 13.30
CA PHE A 509 -10.49 -17.53 13.46
C PHE A 509 -11.66 -16.57 13.64
N ASP A 510 -12.66 -16.65 12.75
CA ASP A 510 -13.87 -15.84 12.81
C ASP A 510 -15.09 -16.75 12.80
N TYR A 511 -16.01 -16.50 13.72
CA TYR A 511 -17.35 -17.06 13.69
C TYR A 511 -18.37 -15.93 13.67
N LEU A 512 -19.31 -16.05 12.75
CA LEU A 512 -20.39 -15.09 12.56
C LEU A 512 -21.71 -15.83 12.34
N THR A 513 -22.77 -15.37 12.98
CA THR A 513 -24.14 -15.81 12.73
C THR A 513 -25.01 -14.63 12.37
N ASN A 514 -25.95 -14.84 11.48
CA ASN A 514 -26.93 -13.84 11.06
C ASN A 514 -28.34 -14.43 11.06
N VAL A 515 -29.26 -13.71 11.67
CA VAL A 515 -30.69 -14.01 11.67
C VAL A 515 -31.43 -12.93 10.90
N ARG A 516 -32.19 -13.33 9.89
CA ARG A 516 -33.04 -12.46 9.10
C ARG A 516 -34.51 -12.74 9.41
N ALA A 517 -35.24 -11.68 9.76
CA ALA A 517 -36.67 -11.74 10.02
C ALA A 517 -37.40 -10.61 9.26
N ASN A 518 -38.64 -10.83 8.89
CA ASN A 518 -39.50 -9.82 8.29
C ASN A 518 -40.69 -9.53 9.19
N THR A 519 -41.01 -8.26 9.38
CA THR A 519 -42.23 -7.82 10.04
C THR A 519 -43.13 -7.21 8.97
N GLY A 520 -44.20 -7.93 8.63
CA GLY A 520 -45.03 -7.57 7.47
C GLY A 520 -44.25 -7.69 6.15
N ALA A 521 -44.72 -6.99 5.11
CA ALA A 521 -44.11 -6.94 3.80
C ALA A 521 -42.98 -5.87 3.69
N ASP A 522 -42.98 -4.92 4.61
CA ASP A 522 -42.20 -3.68 4.46
C ASP A 522 -40.89 -3.64 5.27
N LEU A 523 -40.77 -4.38 6.37
CA LEU A 523 -39.64 -4.25 7.27
C LEU A 523 -38.84 -5.55 7.41
N THR A 524 -37.60 -5.48 7.00
CA THR A 524 -36.63 -6.57 7.15
C THR A 524 -35.67 -6.26 8.29
N HIS A 525 -35.47 -7.23 9.17
CA HIS A 525 -34.51 -7.18 10.27
C HIS A 525 -33.35 -8.16 10.02
N ASN A 526 -32.13 -7.70 10.16
CA ASN A 526 -30.92 -8.54 10.16
C ASN A 526 -30.19 -8.35 11.49
N VAL A 527 -30.05 -9.41 12.28
CA VAL A 527 -29.28 -9.43 13.52
C VAL A 527 -28.06 -10.30 13.31
N SER A 528 -26.90 -9.74 13.53
CA SER A 528 -25.62 -10.45 13.40
C SER A 528 -24.90 -10.47 14.75
N ALA A 529 -24.28 -11.59 15.08
CA ALA A 529 -23.41 -11.72 16.23
C ALA A 529 -22.23 -12.63 15.91
N GLY A 530 -21.10 -12.42 16.59
CA GLY A 530 -19.94 -13.26 16.32
C GLY A 530 -18.74 -12.94 17.19
N PHE A 531 -17.67 -13.68 16.98
CA PHE A 531 -16.40 -13.46 17.65
C PHE A 531 -15.23 -13.75 16.72
N GLN A 532 -14.10 -13.11 16.99
CA GLN A 532 -12.87 -13.21 16.23
C GLN A 532 -11.69 -13.42 17.18
N ILE A 533 -10.77 -14.30 16.78
CA ILE A 533 -9.49 -14.51 17.45
C ILE A 533 -8.39 -14.29 16.42
N LEU A 534 -7.44 -13.41 16.77
CA LEU A 534 -6.23 -13.16 15.99
C LEU A 534 -5.03 -13.50 16.86
N ASP A 535 -4.13 -14.36 16.39
CA ASP A 535 -2.85 -14.68 17.04
C ASP A 535 -1.72 -14.37 16.06
N ARG A 536 -0.77 -13.54 16.49
CA ARG A 536 0.42 -13.16 15.73
C ARG A 536 1.66 -13.56 16.51
N ARG A 537 2.62 -14.16 15.80
CA ARG A 537 3.94 -14.51 16.31
C ARG A 537 4.99 -14.04 15.35
N ASP A 538 5.95 -13.28 15.86
CA ASP A 538 7.10 -12.82 15.10
C ASP A 538 8.35 -13.31 15.81
N GLU A 539 9.23 -13.96 15.06
CA GLU A 539 10.55 -14.38 15.54
C GLU A 539 11.62 -13.84 14.59
N ASN A 540 12.70 -13.32 15.14
CA ASN A 540 13.85 -12.95 14.32
C ASN A 540 15.14 -13.44 14.96
N VAL A 541 16.07 -13.88 14.10
CA VAL A 541 17.46 -14.21 14.47
C VAL A 541 18.37 -13.44 13.54
N GLN A 542 19.19 -12.57 14.11
CA GLN A 542 20.15 -11.79 13.37
C GLN A 542 21.56 -12.20 13.79
N ALA A 543 22.46 -12.31 12.82
CA ALA A 543 23.88 -12.53 13.08
C ALA A 543 24.72 -11.69 12.12
N SER A 544 25.88 -11.23 12.60
CA SER A 544 26.84 -10.49 11.79
C SER A 544 28.29 -10.91 12.10
N GLY A 545 29.14 -10.73 11.09
CA GLY A 545 30.56 -11.01 11.18
C GLY A 545 31.39 -9.96 10.48
N GLN A 546 32.47 -9.51 11.08
CA GLN A 546 33.43 -8.54 10.56
C GLN A 546 34.83 -9.09 10.55
N GLY A 547 35.65 -8.63 9.59
CA GLY A 547 37.02 -9.08 9.47
C GLY A 547 37.15 -10.46 8.80
N LEU A 548 36.82 -10.50 7.50
CA LEU A 548 36.93 -11.71 6.68
C LEU A 548 38.37 -11.94 6.22
N THR A 549 38.80 -13.18 6.22
CA THR A 549 40.15 -13.55 5.75
C THR A 549 40.22 -13.40 4.23
N VAL A 550 39.24 -13.91 3.50
CA VAL A 550 39.11 -13.90 2.04
C VAL A 550 37.65 -13.69 1.63
N ASN A 551 37.42 -13.11 0.45
CA ASN A 551 36.06 -12.87 -0.06
C ASN A 551 35.32 -14.16 -0.45
N SER A 552 36.03 -15.22 -0.82
CA SER A 552 35.43 -16.52 -1.19
C SER A 552 34.82 -17.27 0.01
N ASN A 553 35.20 -16.91 1.25
CA ASN A 553 34.61 -17.48 2.45
C ASN A 553 33.75 -16.43 3.16
N ASN A 554 32.55 -16.20 2.60
CA ASN A 554 31.58 -15.23 3.06
C ASN A 554 30.58 -15.80 4.08
N THR A 555 31.11 -16.52 5.08
CA THR A 555 30.31 -17.06 6.19
C THR A 555 30.57 -16.29 7.48
N ILE A 556 29.57 -16.17 8.34
CA ILE A 556 29.71 -15.49 9.64
C ILE A 556 30.77 -16.20 10.51
N SER A 557 30.87 -17.52 10.42
CA SER A 557 31.85 -18.31 11.15
C SER A 557 33.28 -17.99 10.78
N ALA A 558 33.56 -17.53 9.55
CA ALA A 558 34.88 -17.14 9.06
C ALA A 558 35.31 -15.73 9.49
N ALA A 559 34.40 -14.94 10.06
CA ALA A 559 34.73 -13.59 10.52
C ALA A 559 35.50 -13.58 11.84
N ALA A 560 36.39 -12.59 12.00
CA ALA A 560 37.19 -12.41 13.24
C ALA A 560 36.28 -11.96 14.41
N SER A 561 35.40 -11.01 14.18
CA SER A 561 34.40 -10.55 15.17
C SER A 561 32.99 -10.99 14.76
N LYS A 562 32.23 -11.48 15.72
CA LYS A 562 30.87 -11.99 15.49
C LYS A 562 29.91 -11.43 16.53
N SER A 563 28.67 -11.15 16.09
CA SER A 563 27.58 -10.83 16.99
C SER A 563 26.31 -11.54 16.56
N ALA A 564 25.46 -11.84 17.51
CA ALA A 564 24.15 -12.45 17.27
C ALA A 564 23.09 -11.83 18.18
N GLY A 565 21.86 -11.77 17.70
CA GLY A 565 20.69 -11.33 18.45
C GLY A 565 19.46 -12.15 18.07
N GLN A 566 18.54 -12.27 19.00
CA GLN A 566 17.26 -12.93 18.78
C GLN A 566 16.14 -12.09 19.40
N GLY A 567 15.01 -11.99 18.70
CA GLY A 567 13.80 -11.36 19.16
C GLY A 567 12.59 -12.27 19.00
N PHE A 568 11.63 -12.13 19.89
CA PHE A 568 10.36 -12.84 19.85
C PHE A 568 9.24 -11.91 20.30
N ILE A 569 8.15 -11.86 19.53
CA ILE A 569 6.93 -11.10 19.86
C ILE A 569 5.74 -12.01 19.63
N GLN A 570 4.84 -12.06 20.60
CA GLN A 570 3.52 -12.69 20.44
C GLN A 570 2.44 -11.68 20.82
N GLN A 571 1.41 -11.58 20.00
CA GLN A 571 0.25 -10.74 20.23
C GLN A 571 -1.02 -11.52 19.95
N ARG A 572 -1.96 -11.49 20.88
CA ARG A 572 -3.28 -12.09 20.72
C ARG A 572 -4.37 -11.03 20.92
N GLN A 573 -5.36 -11.07 20.04
CA GLN A 573 -6.55 -10.24 20.11
C GLN A 573 -7.79 -11.14 20.08
N VAL A 574 -8.76 -10.84 20.94
CA VAL A 574 -10.08 -11.48 20.97
C VAL A 574 -11.13 -10.38 20.91
N GLY A 575 -12.11 -10.52 20.03
CA GLY A 575 -13.19 -9.55 19.89
C GLY A 575 -14.54 -10.21 19.74
N PHE A 576 -15.56 -9.68 20.42
CA PHE A 576 -16.95 -10.03 20.24
C PHE A 576 -17.68 -8.89 19.55
N LEU A 577 -18.59 -9.22 18.65
CA LEU A 577 -19.32 -8.23 17.86
C LEU A 577 -20.81 -8.55 17.79
N GLY A 578 -21.60 -7.49 17.70
CA GLY A 578 -23.03 -7.55 17.48
C GLY A 578 -23.50 -6.42 16.60
N GLN A 579 -24.45 -6.68 15.72
CA GLN A 579 -25.01 -5.68 14.81
C GLN A 579 -26.49 -5.95 14.56
N TYR A 580 -27.28 -4.90 14.56
CA TYR A 580 -28.65 -4.88 14.07
C TYR A 580 -28.73 -3.98 12.83
N GLN A 581 -29.43 -4.43 11.80
CA GLN A 581 -29.80 -3.64 10.64
C GLN A 581 -31.28 -3.83 10.34
N GLY A 582 -32.01 -2.70 10.33
CA GLY A 582 -33.38 -2.64 9.88
C GLY A 582 -33.46 -2.00 8.50
N SER A 583 -34.26 -2.58 7.58
CA SER A 583 -34.49 -2.02 6.23
C SER A 583 -35.99 -1.92 5.98
N TRP A 584 -36.48 -0.69 5.77
CA TRP A 584 -37.86 -0.42 5.43
C TRP A 584 -38.04 -0.28 3.93
N ARG A 585 -38.84 -1.15 3.33
CA ARG A 585 -39.12 -1.25 1.88
C ARG A 585 -37.84 -1.31 1.02
N ASP A 586 -36.73 -1.81 1.57
CA ASP A 586 -35.39 -1.75 0.97
C ASP A 586 -34.93 -0.33 0.54
N ARG A 587 -35.64 0.72 0.99
CA ARG A 587 -35.30 2.12 0.69
C ARG A 587 -34.58 2.83 1.81
N LEU A 588 -35.08 2.69 3.05
CA LEU A 588 -34.47 3.26 4.25
C LEU A 588 -33.88 2.14 5.10
N SER A 589 -32.55 2.20 5.29
CA SER A 589 -31.82 1.22 6.13
C SER A 589 -31.13 1.93 7.27
N GLY A 590 -31.26 1.40 8.48
CA GLY A 590 -30.58 1.83 9.67
C GLY A 590 -29.72 0.69 10.24
N THR A 591 -28.50 0.98 10.63
CA THR A 591 -27.55 0.01 11.23
C THR A 591 -27.08 0.52 12.59
N LEU A 592 -27.13 -0.35 13.60
CA LEU A 592 -26.52 -0.16 14.90
C LEU A 592 -25.62 -1.35 15.20
N GLY A 593 -24.40 -1.11 15.64
CA GLY A 593 -23.48 -2.20 15.94
C GLY A 593 -22.48 -1.82 17.01
N ALA A 594 -21.90 -2.81 17.62
CA ALA A 594 -20.83 -2.65 18.58
C ALA A 594 -19.86 -3.83 18.52
N ARG A 595 -18.62 -3.55 18.88
CA ARG A 595 -17.61 -4.57 19.12
C ARG A 595 -16.89 -4.29 20.43
N ILE A 596 -16.45 -5.32 21.10
CA ILE A 596 -15.63 -5.21 22.29
C ILE A 596 -14.39 -6.09 22.13
N ASP A 597 -13.21 -5.49 22.29
CA ASP A 597 -11.93 -6.15 22.06
C ASP A 597 -11.08 -6.21 23.33
N ALA A 598 -10.37 -7.34 23.51
CA ALA A 598 -9.23 -7.47 24.39
C ALA A 598 -7.98 -7.75 23.56
N ASN A 599 -6.84 -7.14 23.94
CA ASN A 599 -5.56 -7.31 23.25
C ASN A 599 -4.44 -7.45 24.28
N SER A 600 -3.54 -8.42 24.07
CA SER A 600 -2.40 -8.67 24.96
C SER A 600 -1.36 -7.54 25.01
N SER A 601 -1.46 -6.52 24.12
CA SER A 601 -0.62 -5.32 24.16
C SER A 601 -1.15 -4.22 25.09
N PHE A 602 -2.37 -4.34 25.59
CA PHE A 602 -2.91 -3.40 26.58
C PHE A 602 -2.19 -3.57 27.91
N GLY A 603 -2.14 -2.51 28.72
CA GLY A 603 -1.62 -2.60 30.07
C GLY A 603 -2.45 -3.52 30.97
N ASN A 604 -2.03 -3.67 32.22
CA ASN A 604 -2.62 -4.61 33.21
C ASN A 604 -4.05 -4.24 33.66
N THR A 605 -4.67 -3.25 33.02
CA THR A 605 -6.01 -2.76 33.40
C THR A 605 -7.14 -3.76 33.18
N GLY A 606 -6.90 -4.84 32.39
CA GLY A 606 -7.93 -5.82 32.03
C GLY A 606 -9.12 -5.23 31.27
N GLU A 607 -8.98 -4.00 30.77
CA GLU A 607 -10.07 -3.28 30.12
C GLU A 607 -10.40 -3.85 28.74
N TRP A 608 -11.68 -4.05 28.52
CA TRP A 608 -12.25 -4.31 27.21
C TRP A 608 -12.47 -2.99 26.45
N PHE A 609 -12.01 -2.94 25.21
CA PHE A 609 -12.12 -1.77 24.38
C PHE A 609 -13.42 -1.77 23.57
N PHE A 610 -14.36 -0.90 23.93
CA PHE A 610 -15.69 -0.83 23.33
C PHE A 610 -15.70 0.09 22.11
N LEU A 611 -16.24 -0.41 20.99
CA LEU A 611 -16.24 0.22 19.66
C LEU A 611 -17.66 0.22 19.07
N PRO A 612 -18.49 1.24 19.35
CA PRO A 612 -19.84 1.38 18.78
C PRO A 612 -19.80 1.94 17.36
N LYS A 613 -20.84 1.64 16.57
CA LYS A 613 -21.12 2.26 15.27
C LYS A 613 -22.62 2.44 15.03
N ALA A 614 -22.96 3.44 14.21
CA ALA A 614 -24.30 3.67 13.69
C ALA A 614 -24.21 4.10 12.23
N GLY A 615 -25.22 3.78 11.44
CA GLY A 615 -25.29 4.19 10.05
C GLY A 615 -26.72 4.26 9.55
N VAL A 616 -26.96 5.14 8.58
CA VAL A 616 -28.24 5.29 7.89
C VAL A 616 -28.01 5.44 6.39
N SER A 617 -28.89 4.83 5.61
CA SER A 617 -28.89 4.96 4.15
C SER A 617 -30.32 5.07 3.68
N TYR A 618 -30.63 6.08 2.84
CA TYR A 618 -31.96 6.31 2.31
C TYR A 618 -31.91 6.53 0.79
N VAL A 619 -32.55 5.63 0.04
CA VAL A 619 -32.70 5.71 -1.43
C VAL A 619 -33.96 6.52 -1.74
N ILE A 620 -33.84 7.85 -1.71
CA ILE A 620 -34.93 8.79 -1.87
C ILE A 620 -35.54 8.70 -3.26
N SER A 621 -34.73 8.38 -4.29
CA SER A 621 -35.20 8.29 -5.69
C SER A 621 -36.28 7.21 -5.94
N GLU A 622 -36.49 6.30 -5.00
CA GLU A 622 -37.53 5.27 -5.12
C GLU A 622 -38.87 5.70 -4.52
N GLU A 623 -38.92 6.87 -3.91
CA GLU A 623 -40.18 7.44 -3.42
C GLU A 623 -40.99 8.07 -4.57
N ASP A 624 -42.34 7.96 -4.47
CA ASP A 624 -43.21 8.42 -5.53
C ASP A 624 -43.12 9.93 -5.75
N PHE A 625 -43.03 10.73 -4.66
CA PHE A 625 -42.86 12.18 -4.75
C PHE A 625 -41.58 12.60 -5.49
N TRP A 626 -40.51 11.78 -5.41
CA TRP A 626 -39.27 12.06 -6.12
C TRP A 626 -39.41 11.78 -7.62
N ARG A 627 -39.99 10.64 -7.97
CA ARG A 627 -40.19 10.23 -9.36
C ARG A 627 -41.04 11.22 -10.15
N GLU A 628 -42.03 11.81 -9.49
CA GLU A 628 -42.91 12.79 -10.10
C GLU A 628 -42.23 14.15 -10.35
N ARG A 629 -41.38 14.61 -9.41
CA ARG A 629 -40.78 15.95 -9.44
C ARG A 629 -39.34 16.02 -9.94
N MET A 630 -38.57 14.98 -9.71
CA MET A 630 -37.11 14.95 -9.92
C MET A 630 -36.68 13.79 -10.83
N GLY A 631 -37.55 13.37 -11.78
CA GLY A 631 -37.32 12.20 -12.64
C GLY A 631 -36.01 12.25 -13.50
N PHE A 632 -35.39 13.43 -13.63
CA PHE A 632 -34.07 13.57 -14.27
C PHE A 632 -32.91 13.04 -13.41
N VAL A 633 -33.10 12.90 -12.09
CA VAL A 633 -32.21 12.22 -11.15
C VAL A 633 -32.71 10.79 -10.94
N ASN A 634 -32.18 9.85 -11.70
CA ASN A 634 -32.65 8.47 -11.73
C ASN A 634 -32.38 7.71 -10.45
N THR A 635 -31.24 8.00 -9.83
CA THR A 635 -30.80 7.42 -8.58
C THR A 635 -30.37 8.54 -7.63
N MET A 636 -30.90 8.52 -6.40
CA MET A 636 -30.46 9.43 -5.34
C MET A 636 -30.50 8.68 -4.02
N ARG A 637 -29.31 8.54 -3.42
CA ARG A 637 -29.15 7.95 -2.10
C ARG A 637 -28.43 8.94 -1.20
N VAL A 638 -28.95 9.18 0.00
CA VAL A 638 -28.30 9.94 1.07
C VAL A 638 -27.85 8.96 2.13
N ARG A 639 -26.66 9.16 2.67
CA ARG A 639 -26.07 8.26 3.66
C ARG A 639 -25.31 9.02 4.73
N GLY A 640 -25.27 8.41 5.90
CA GLY A 640 -24.45 8.87 7.02
C GLY A 640 -23.99 7.69 7.86
N ALA A 641 -22.81 7.82 8.43
CA ALA A 641 -22.26 6.83 9.35
C ALA A 641 -21.43 7.52 10.43
N TRP A 642 -21.47 6.95 11.61
CA TRP A 642 -20.64 7.31 12.73
C TRP A 642 -20.09 6.04 13.37
N GLY A 643 -18.84 6.07 13.83
CA GLY A 643 -18.29 4.92 14.52
C GLY A 643 -16.94 5.21 15.17
N GLN A 644 -16.53 4.25 15.99
CA GLN A 644 -15.26 4.28 16.68
C GLN A 644 -14.36 3.15 16.23
N THR A 645 -13.07 3.44 16.13
CA THR A 645 -11.99 2.52 15.83
C THR A 645 -10.94 2.62 16.92
N GLY A 646 -9.96 1.74 16.89
CA GLY A 646 -8.81 1.84 17.79
C GLY A 646 -7.50 1.56 17.09
N ARG A 647 -6.42 1.76 17.83
CA ARG A 647 -5.08 1.27 17.51
C ARG A 647 -4.39 0.79 18.77
N SER A 648 -4.05 -0.49 18.77
CA SER A 648 -3.36 -1.12 19.90
C SER A 648 -1.92 -0.60 20.02
N PRO A 649 -1.39 -0.46 21.25
CA PRO A 649 0.01 -0.19 21.47
C PRO A 649 0.90 -1.27 20.85
N THR A 650 2.16 -0.93 20.64
CA THR A 650 3.18 -1.91 20.26
C THR A 650 3.28 -3.00 21.35
N PRO A 651 3.36 -4.29 20.98
CA PRO A 651 3.53 -5.36 21.97
C PRO A 651 4.72 -5.10 22.89
N GLY A 652 4.51 -5.24 24.20
CA GLY A 652 5.52 -5.01 25.22
C GLY A 652 5.70 -3.53 25.65
N ALA A 653 5.04 -2.56 25.00
CA ALA A 653 5.17 -1.15 25.36
C ALA A 653 4.66 -0.80 26.77
N SER A 654 3.76 -1.61 27.33
CA SER A 654 3.27 -1.48 28.69
C SER A 654 4.23 -2.04 29.75
N LEU A 655 5.17 -2.92 29.35
CA LEU A 655 6.05 -3.63 30.26
C LEU A 655 7.31 -2.83 30.61
N GLN A 656 7.76 -2.98 31.86
CA GLN A 656 9.10 -2.56 32.21
C GLN A 656 10.10 -3.49 31.50
N THR A 657 11.12 -2.91 30.87
CA THR A 657 12.13 -3.66 30.13
C THR A 657 13.53 -3.38 30.65
N LEU A 658 14.39 -4.39 30.48
CA LEU A 658 15.82 -4.31 30.77
C LEU A 658 16.62 -4.53 29.49
N THR A 659 17.73 -3.83 29.36
CA THR A 659 18.70 -4.08 28.27
C THR A 659 19.88 -4.85 28.85
N PRO A 660 20.29 -5.99 28.25
CA PRO A 660 21.50 -6.67 28.64
C PRO A 660 22.71 -5.74 28.54
N ALA A 661 23.48 -5.62 29.60
CA ALA A 661 24.66 -4.79 29.68
C ALA A 661 25.72 -5.54 30.49
N PRO A 662 26.64 -6.26 29.83
CA PRO A 662 27.70 -6.98 30.52
C PRO A 662 28.60 -5.99 31.26
N PHE A 663 29.07 -6.38 32.45
CA PHE A 663 30.07 -5.62 33.21
C PHE A 663 31.30 -6.47 33.50
N ILE A 664 32.41 -5.80 33.74
CA ILE A 664 33.69 -6.48 34.02
C ILE A 664 33.87 -6.56 35.55
N LEU A 665 33.98 -7.78 36.07
CA LEU A 665 34.27 -8.03 37.46
C LEU A 665 35.49 -8.97 37.53
N GLY A 666 36.56 -8.54 38.23
CA GLY A 666 37.78 -9.31 38.31
C GLY A 666 38.44 -9.59 36.95
N GLY A 667 38.29 -8.70 35.96
CA GLY A 667 38.83 -8.89 34.61
C GLY A 667 37.99 -9.81 33.70
N VAL A 668 36.88 -10.36 34.19
CA VAL A 668 36.02 -11.27 33.43
C VAL A 668 34.68 -10.57 33.16
N SER A 669 34.18 -10.71 31.93
CA SER A 669 32.85 -10.23 31.57
C SER A 669 31.78 -11.05 32.25
N GLN A 670 30.89 -10.37 32.99
CA GLN A 670 29.77 -10.96 33.72
C GLN A 670 28.44 -10.50 33.09
N PRO A 671 27.40 -11.34 33.10
CA PRO A 671 26.09 -10.94 32.65
C PRO A 671 25.48 -9.88 33.59
N GLY A 672 24.95 -8.82 33.02
CA GLY A 672 24.23 -7.76 33.71
C GLY A 672 23.11 -7.21 32.90
N ALA A 673 22.31 -6.36 33.51
CA ALA A 673 21.23 -5.67 32.82
C ALA A 673 21.02 -4.27 33.44
N ILE A 674 20.64 -3.33 32.58
CA ILE A 674 20.29 -1.96 32.98
C ILE A 674 18.82 -1.68 32.67
N PRO A 675 18.14 -0.81 33.42
CA PRO A 675 16.78 -0.39 33.12
C PRO A 675 16.70 0.24 31.71
N ALA A 676 15.79 -0.26 30.86
CA ALA A 676 15.56 0.28 29.53
C ALA A 676 14.32 1.20 29.54
N SER A 677 13.13 0.67 29.67
CA SER A 677 11.89 1.42 29.78
C SER A 677 11.19 1.14 31.10
N PRO A 678 10.60 2.13 31.78
CA PRO A 678 9.79 1.87 32.95
C PRO A 678 8.47 1.17 32.63
N GLY A 679 8.07 1.12 31.34
CA GLY A 679 6.74 0.67 30.91
C GLY A 679 5.65 1.66 31.32
N ASN A 680 4.40 1.25 31.10
CA ASN A 680 3.20 1.97 31.53
C ASN A 680 2.02 1.00 31.63
N ASP A 681 1.71 0.55 32.85
CA ASP A 681 0.64 -0.42 33.12
C ASP A 681 -0.77 0.12 32.79
N SER A 682 -0.91 1.46 32.64
CA SER A 682 -2.17 2.11 32.30
C SER A 682 -2.36 2.32 30.80
N LEU A 683 -1.48 1.74 29.96
CA LEU A 683 -1.47 1.95 28.52
C LEU A 683 -2.72 1.34 27.86
N LYS A 684 -3.43 2.19 27.10
CA LYS A 684 -4.66 1.84 26.39
C LYS A 684 -4.47 2.00 24.87
N ALA A 685 -5.43 1.48 24.10
CA ALA A 685 -5.49 1.76 22.66
C ALA A 685 -5.74 3.25 22.38
N GLU A 686 -5.15 3.77 21.32
CA GLU A 686 -5.59 5.03 20.70
C GLU A 686 -7.03 4.86 20.20
N ARG A 687 -7.84 5.90 20.24
CA ARG A 687 -9.24 5.89 19.84
C ARG A 687 -9.48 6.85 18.67
N GLY A 688 -9.96 6.34 17.55
CA GLY A 688 -10.44 7.10 16.41
C GLY A 688 -11.96 7.18 16.41
N VAL A 689 -12.53 8.36 16.30
CA VAL A 689 -13.97 8.62 16.11
C VAL A 689 -14.15 9.29 14.76
N GLU A 690 -15.05 8.80 13.93
CA GLU A 690 -15.30 9.38 12.62
C GLU A 690 -16.79 9.53 12.35
N LEU A 691 -17.15 10.70 11.81
CA LEU A 691 -18.45 11.00 11.21
C LEU A 691 -18.28 11.09 9.70
N GLU A 692 -19.15 10.41 8.98
CA GLU A 692 -19.21 10.44 7.53
C GLU A 692 -20.64 10.81 7.10
N ALA A 693 -20.76 11.74 6.13
CA ALA A 693 -22.02 12.09 5.50
C ALA A 693 -21.81 12.23 4.00
N GLY A 694 -22.78 11.80 3.21
CA GLY A 694 -22.64 11.86 1.77
C GLY A 694 -23.89 11.52 0.99
N PHE A 695 -23.78 11.65 -0.31
CA PHE A 695 -24.83 11.21 -1.24
C PHE A 695 -24.22 10.57 -2.49
N ASP A 696 -25.02 9.73 -3.13
CA ASP A 696 -24.74 9.14 -4.43
C ASP A 696 -25.91 9.46 -5.37
N ALA A 697 -25.61 10.10 -6.50
CA ALA A 697 -26.64 10.57 -7.45
C ALA A 697 -26.33 10.09 -8.87
N GLY A 698 -27.36 9.53 -9.54
CA GLY A 698 -27.29 9.06 -10.92
C GLY A 698 -28.21 9.89 -11.82
N PHE A 699 -27.68 10.38 -12.93
CA PHE A 699 -28.37 11.21 -13.91
C PHE A 699 -28.33 10.54 -15.29
N LEU A 700 -29.22 11.00 -16.21
CA LEU A 700 -29.25 10.57 -17.60
C LEU A 700 -29.35 9.03 -17.75
N LYS A 701 -30.27 8.41 -17.01
CA LYS A 701 -30.44 6.95 -16.92
C LYS A 701 -29.17 6.28 -16.36
N ASP A 702 -28.54 6.88 -15.32
CA ASP A 702 -27.32 6.46 -14.65
C ASP A 702 -26.07 6.42 -15.56
N ARG A 703 -26.05 7.23 -16.64
CA ARG A 703 -24.83 7.45 -17.45
C ARG A 703 -23.86 8.44 -16.82
N LEU A 704 -24.35 9.29 -15.92
CA LEU A 704 -23.54 10.19 -15.10
C LEU A 704 -23.83 9.88 -13.64
N GLY A 705 -22.82 9.47 -12.91
CA GLY A 705 -22.84 9.19 -11.50
C GLY A 705 -21.96 10.17 -10.73
N ILE A 706 -22.46 10.67 -9.62
CA ILE A 706 -21.74 11.55 -8.69
C ILE A 706 -21.81 10.94 -7.31
N GLU A 707 -20.66 10.71 -6.68
CA GLU A 707 -20.55 10.32 -5.29
C GLU A 707 -19.82 11.43 -4.53
N LEU A 708 -20.42 11.92 -3.46
CA LEU A 708 -19.83 12.93 -2.59
C LEU A 708 -19.83 12.41 -1.16
N THR A 709 -18.69 12.56 -0.47
CA THR A 709 -18.54 12.21 0.94
C THR A 709 -17.77 13.30 1.67
N TYR A 710 -18.32 13.78 2.76
CA TYR A 710 -17.60 14.54 3.77
C TYR A 710 -17.26 13.61 4.93
N PHE A 711 -16.03 13.71 5.45
CA PHE A 711 -15.61 12.99 6.65
C PHE A 711 -14.97 13.94 7.66
N ASP A 712 -15.17 13.64 8.95
CA ASP A 712 -14.55 14.31 10.09
C ASP A 712 -14.10 13.23 11.08
N LYS A 713 -12.80 13.08 11.23
CA LYS A 713 -12.15 12.05 12.05
C LYS A 713 -11.32 12.70 13.14
N THR A 714 -11.56 12.32 14.38
CA THR A 714 -10.76 12.71 15.54
C THR A 714 -10.10 11.49 16.16
N SER A 715 -8.79 11.50 16.30
CA SER A 715 -8.01 10.48 17.02
C SER A 715 -7.61 11.03 18.37
N THR A 716 -8.01 10.37 19.45
CA THR A 716 -7.75 10.76 20.85
C THR A 716 -6.92 9.71 21.57
N ASN A 717 -6.39 10.05 22.76
CA ASN A 717 -5.53 9.15 23.53
C ASN A 717 -4.32 8.66 22.69
N LEU A 718 -3.76 9.56 21.88
CA LEU A 718 -2.60 9.23 21.05
C LEU A 718 -1.43 8.79 21.91
N LEU A 719 -0.70 7.80 21.45
CA LEU A 719 0.50 7.29 22.11
C LEU A 719 1.68 8.20 21.79
N LEU A 720 2.11 8.98 22.76
CA LEU A 720 3.28 9.84 22.66
C LEU A 720 4.34 9.39 23.67
N GLN A 721 5.60 9.54 23.28
CA GLN A 721 6.72 9.31 24.19
C GLN A 721 6.91 10.52 25.11
N LYS A 722 6.82 10.31 26.42
CA LYS A 722 7.01 11.35 27.42
C LYS A 722 8.44 11.34 27.93
N PRO A 723 9.23 12.42 27.74
CA PRO A 723 10.57 12.50 28.27
C PRO A 723 10.61 12.32 29.79
N LEU A 724 11.57 11.55 30.27
CA LEU A 724 11.81 11.31 31.69
C LEU A 724 13.08 12.04 32.16
N PRO A 725 13.12 12.47 33.44
CA PRO A 725 14.37 12.96 34.02
C PRO A 725 15.45 11.89 33.96
N PRO A 726 16.68 12.22 33.49
CA PRO A 726 17.80 11.25 33.41
C PRO A 726 18.15 10.62 34.76
N SER A 727 17.86 11.29 35.87
CA SER A 727 18.09 10.78 37.25
C SER A 727 17.29 9.50 37.57
N LEU A 728 16.25 9.16 36.80
CA LEU A 728 15.51 7.92 36.97
C LEU A 728 16.25 6.69 36.41
N GLY A 729 17.35 6.87 35.68
CA GLY A 729 18.20 5.79 35.17
C GLY A 729 17.66 4.97 34.02
N PHE A 730 16.53 5.36 33.41
CA PHE A 730 16.00 4.68 32.22
C PHE A 730 16.65 5.22 30.94
N THR A 731 16.88 4.33 29.98
CA THR A 731 17.49 4.69 28.68
C THR A 731 16.44 4.97 27.60
N GLN A 732 15.18 4.58 27.82
CA GLN A 732 14.07 4.76 26.89
C GLN A 732 12.91 5.49 27.58
N THR A 733 12.13 6.22 26.77
CA THR A 733 10.96 6.98 27.22
C THR A 733 9.70 6.11 27.10
N PRO A 734 8.83 6.08 28.14
CA PRO A 734 7.58 5.34 28.04
C PRO A 734 6.57 6.04 27.13
N PHE A 735 5.65 5.24 26.58
CA PHE A 735 4.45 5.75 25.95
C PHE A 735 3.40 6.15 26.99
N VAL A 736 2.70 7.24 26.70
CA VAL A 736 1.53 7.70 27.45
C VAL A 736 0.38 7.99 26.48
N ASN A 737 -0.85 7.73 26.91
CA ASN A 737 -2.05 8.05 26.14
C ASN A 737 -2.42 9.50 26.34
N ILE A 738 -1.93 10.37 25.47
CA ILE A 738 -2.13 11.83 25.54
C ILE A 738 -2.14 12.41 24.13
N GLY A 739 -2.94 13.44 23.94
CA GLY A 739 -2.97 14.14 22.65
C GLY A 739 -4.16 13.80 21.78
N GLU A 740 -4.40 14.70 20.83
CA GLU A 740 -5.51 14.64 19.90
C GLU A 740 -5.09 15.12 18.51
N LEU A 741 -5.56 14.40 17.49
CA LEU A 741 -5.34 14.68 16.07
C LEU A 741 -6.69 14.71 15.35
N LYS A 742 -6.95 15.75 14.59
CA LYS A 742 -8.16 15.90 13.78
C LYS A 742 -7.84 15.90 12.29
N ASN A 743 -8.62 15.11 11.52
CA ASN A 743 -8.58 15.06 10.06
C ASN A 743 -9.99 15.26 9.50
N ASN A 744 -10.16 16.16 8.53
CA ASN A 744 -11.42 16.29 7.80
C ASN A 744 -11.18 16.57 6.32
N GLY A 745 -12.18 16.28 5.49
CA GLY A 745 -12.07 16.51 4.06
C GLY A 745 -13.29 16.12 3.27
N LEU A 746 -13.20 16.38 1.97
CA LEU A 746 -14.20 16.02 0.97
C LEU A 746 -13.61 15.00 0.00
N GLU A 747 -14.43 14.02 -0.36
CA GLU A 747 -14.16 13.04 -1.42
C GLU A 747 -15.24 13.14 -2.48
N VAL A 748 -14.87 13.30 -3.73
CA VAL A 748 -15.78 13.35 -4.88
C VAL A 748 -15.34 12.33 -5.91
N ALA A 749 -16.27 11.51 -6.39
CA ALA A 749 -16.08 10.69 -7.57
C ALA A 749 -17.17 10.99 -8.59
N LEU A 750 -16.77 11.28 -9.81
CA LEU A 750 -17.63 11.51 -10.95
C LEU A 750 -17.32 10.42 -11.98
N ASN A 751 -18.33 9.64 -12.33
CA ASN A 751 -18.25 8.60 -13.34
C ASN A 751 -19.23 8.93 -14.46
N ALA A 752 -18.78 8.90 -15.72
CA ALA A 752 -19.63 9.23 -16.85
C ALA A 752 -19.41 8.27 -18.03
N GLN A 753 -20.51 7.93 -18.68
CA GLN A 753 -20.55 7.19 -19.96
C GLN A 753 -21.24 8.05 -21.03
N PRO A 754 -20.58 9.10 -21.53
CA PRO A 754 -21.20 10.03 -22.46
C PRO A 754 -21.61 9.37 -23.78
N ILE A 755 -20.85 8.39 -24.23
CA ILE A 755 -21.11 7.66 -25.49
C ILE A 755 -21.12 6.16 -25.20
N GLN A 756 -22.23 5.51 -25.56
CA GLN A 756 -22.38 4.06 -25.46
C GLN A 756 -23.09 3.56 -26.70
N ARG A 757 -22.31 3.22 -27.74
CA ARG A 757 -22.78 2.66 -29.01
C ARG A 757 -22.01 1.39 -29.33
N THR A 758 -22.54 0.53 -30.18
CA THR A 758 -21.93 -0.77 -30.56
C THR A 758 -20.48 -0.62 -31.06
N ASN A 759 -20.17 0.44 -31.76
CA ASN A 759 -18.83 0.68 -32.34
C ASN A 759 -18.03 1.80 -31.66
N LEU A 760 -18.60 2.47 -30.65
CA LEU A 760 -17.96 3.58 -29.95
C LEU A 760 -18.48 3.64 -28.52
N GLY A 761 -17.61 3.43 -27.56
CA GLY A 761 -17.86 3.59 -26.12
C GLY A 761 -16.84 4.55 -25.51
N VAL A 762 -17.30 5.44 -24.65
CA VAL A 762 -16.45 6.37 -23.87
C VAL A 762 -16.86 6.30 -22.42
N ASP A 763 -15.92 5.92 -21.56
CA ASP A 763 -16.06 5.94 -20.10
C ASP A 763 -15.06 6.94 -19.54
N VAL A 764 -15.52 7.83 -18.65
CA VAL A 764 -14.69 8.86 -18.03
C VAL A 764 -14.87 8.80 -16.52
N ARG A 765 -13.78 8.89 -15.78
CA ARG A 765 -13.81 8.99 -14.33
C ARG A 765 -12.94 10.15 -13.85
N LEU A 766 -13.47 10.96 -12.95
CA LEU A 766 -12.77 12.00 -12.21
C LEU A 766 -12.91 11.71 -10.72
N SER A 767 -11.82 11.72 -9.98
CA SER A 767 -11.83 11.60 -8.52
C SER A 767 -11.05 12.76 -7.91
N LEU A 768 -11.60 13.33 -6.86
CA LEU A 768 -11.00 14.45 -6.10
C LEU A 768 -11.09 14.13 -4.61
N SER A 769 -10.07 14.49 -3.86
CA SER A 769 -10.09 14.45 -2.40
C SER A 769 -9.32 15.61 -1.80
N THR A 770 -9.81 16.10 -0.67
CA THR A 770 -9.12 17.10 0.15
C THR A 770 -8.83 16.53 1.53
N LEU A 771 -7.77 17.02 2.16
CA LEU A 771 -7.37 16.64 3.50
C LEU A 771 -6.92 17.89 4.26
N ASN A 772 -7.51 18.10 5.43
CA ASN A 772 -7.04 19.07 6.42
C ASN A 772 -6.74 18.30 7.72
N SER A 773 -5.51 18.35 8.18
CA SER A 773 -5.01 17.60 9.33
C SER A 773 -4.41 18.55 10.36
N LYS A 774 -4.70 18.34 11.65
CA LYS A 774 -4.22 19.24 12.71
C LYS A 774 -4.08 18.51 14.05
N ILE A 775 -2.95 18.71 14.73
CA ILE A 775 -2.76 18.33 16.13
C ILE A 775 -3.53 19.35 16.98
N THR A 776 -4.58 18.92 17.67
CA THR A 776 -5.45 19.78 18.47
C THR A 776 -5.03 19.80 19.92
N ASP A 777 -4.40 18.72 20.39
CA ASP A 777 -3.84 18.65 21.74
C ASP A 777 -2.59 17.77 21.81
N MET A 778 -1.69 18.06 22.75
CA MET A 778 -0.48 17.26 23.06
C MET A 778 -0.31 17.06 24.57
N GLY A 779 -1.29 17.48 25.37
CA GLY A 779 -1.21 17.45 26.82
C GLY A 779 0.03 18.20 27.35
N ASP A 780 0.79 17.54 28.21
CA ASP A 780 2.04 18.06 28.81
C ASP A 780 3.31 17.62 28.03
N VAL A 781 3.17 16.95 26.89
CA VAL A 781 4.32 16.62 26.03
C VAL A 781 4.75 17.87 25.27
N PRO A 782 6.00 18.31 25.42
CA PRO A 782 6.50 19.50 24.71
C PRO A 782 6.55 19.25 23.21
N ALA A 783 6.50 20.34 22.43
CA ALA A 783 6.69 20.25 20.98
C ALA A 783 8.05 19.62 20.65
N PHE A 784 8.06 18.68 19.71
CA PHE A 784 9.28 17.94 19.31
C PHE A 784 9.44 17.85 17.79
N GLY A 785 10.63 17.41 17.35
CA GLY A 785 11.01 17.37 15.96
C GLY A 785 11.63 18.67 15.45
N THR A 786 12.78 18.58 14.82
CA THR A 786 13.58 19.74 14.37
C THR A 786 13.31 20.13 12.91
N LEU A 787 13.00 19.18 12.07
CA LEU A 787 12.62 19.36 10.66
C LEU A 787 11.12 19.12 10.47
N ASN A 788 10.67 17.94 10.88
CA ASN A 788 9.28 17.54 10.93
C ASN A 788 8.77 17.77 12.35
N ARG A 789 8.03 18.86 12.54
CA ARG A 789 7.59 19.35 13.85
C ARG A 789 6.26 18.76 14.24
N PHE A 790 6.15 18.33 15.49
CA PHE A 790 4.91 17.96 16.15
C PHE A 790 4.61 18.98 17.23
N GLN A 791 3.57 19.76 17.02
CA GLN A 791 3.19 20.88 17.88
C GLN A 791 1.69 21.11 17.78
N LYS A 792 1.06 21.48 18.89
CA LYS A 792 -0.36 21.87 18.92
C LYS A 792 -0.62 23.00 17.91
N GLY A 793 -1.66 22.81 17.10
CA GLY A 793 -2.04 23.76 16.07
C GLY A 793 -1.41 23.49 14.69
N PHE A 794 -0.40 22.60 14.60
CA PHE A 794 0.27 22.24 13.36
C PHE A 794 -0.32 20.97 12.76
N GLU A 795 -0.10 20.78 11.46
CA GLU A 795 -0.25 19.47 10.84
C GLU A 795 0.86 18.52 11.36
N PRO A 796 0.55 17.22 11.58
CA PRO A 796 1.57 16.29 12.05
C PRO A 796 2.77 16.21 11.10
N GLY A 797 3.97 16.42 11.64
CA GLY A 797 5.20 16.41 10.86
C GLY A 797 5.43 17.65 10.00
N MET A 798 4.71 18.77 10.26
CA MET A 798 4.87 20.04 9.55
C MET A 798 6.35 20.40 9.40
N PHE A 799 6.75 20.74 8.19
CA PHE A 799 8.09 21.30 7.97
C PHE A 799 8.21 22.67 8.64
N VAL A 800 9.24 22.80 9.44
CA VAL A 800 9.59 24.07 10.11
C VAL A 800 11.04 24.46 9.82
N GLY A 801 11.30 25.74 9.86
CA GLY A 801 12.62 26.32 9.70
C GLY A 801 12.61 27.82 10.00
N LEU A 802 13.78 28.42 10.06
CA LEU A 802 13.87 29.87 10.06
C LEU A 802 13.49 30.40 8.69
N ARG A 803 12.48 31.29 8.65
CA ARG A 803 11.95 31.86 7.39
C ARG A 803 12.72 33.14 7.02
N ILE A 804 13.02 33.29 5.74
CA ILE A 804 13.64 34.49 5.20
C ILE A 804 12.65 35.66 5.27
N ARG A 805 13.04 36.74 5.94
CA ARG A 805 12.25 37.98 6.08
C ARG A 805 12.60 39.02 5.03
N SER A 806 13.90 39.25 4.87
CA SER A 806 14.40 40.17 3.88
C SER A 806 15.79 39.79 3.40
N ILE A 807 16.11 40.21 2.19
CA ILE A 807 17.40 40.00 1.52
C ILE A 807 17.95 41.34 1.13
N ASP A 808 19.02 41.79 1.79
CA ASP A 808 19.77 42.98 1.41
C ASP A 808 20.87 42.59 0.42
N THR A 809 20.67 42.96 -0.83
CA THR A 809 21.63 42.63 -1.91
C THR A 809 22.87 43.53 -1.87
N LEU A 810 22.86 44.69 -1.18
CA LEU A 810 24.00 45.59 -1.03
C LEU A 810 24.93 45.11 0.08
N THR A 811 24.38 44.94 1.29
CA THR A 811 25.15 44.45 2.44
C THR A 811 25.39 42.94 2.42
N LYS A 812 24.72 42.19 1.53
CA LYS A 812 24.78 40.72 1.38
C LYS A 812 24.29 40.01 2.65
N ILE A 813 23.38 40.62 3.41
CA ILE A 813 22.80 40.03 4.61
C ILE A 813 21.41 39.52 4.28
N VAL A 814 21.11 38.29 4.75
CA VAL A 814 19.78 37.70 4.76
C VAL A 814 19.26 37.70 6.18
N LYS A 815 18.17 38.42 6.40
CA LYS A 815 17.48 38.41 7.69
C LYS A 815 16.45 37.29 7.72
N VAL A 816 16.43 36.57 8.83
CA VAL A 816 15.54 35.43 9.07
C VAL A 816 14.71 35.64 10.32
N SER A 817 13.64 34.87 10.49
CA SER A 817 12.80 34.92 11.70
C SER A 817 13.62 34.64 12.97
N ASP A 818 13.11 35.10 14.11
CA ASP A 818 13.71 34.89 15.44
C ASP A 818 13.55 33.43 15.91
N ASP A 819 12.48 32.73 15.49
CA ASP A 819 12.17 31.33 15.86
C ASP A 819 11.76 30.51 14.62
N PHE A 820 11.66 29.22 14.81
CA PHE A 820 11.20 28.28 13.76
C PHE A 820 9.72 28.51 13.43
N GLU A 821 9.41 28.67 12.17
CA GLU A 821 8.07 28.86 11.63
C GLU A 821 7.67 27.75 10.67
N GLN A 822 6.38 27.65 10.41
CA GLN A 822 5.83 26.70 9.42
C GLN A 822 6.31 27.04 8.01
N ILE A 823 6.81 26.03 7.28
CA ILE A 823 7.12 26.14 5.86
C ILE A 823 5.98 25.52 5.05
N GLY A 824 5.59 24.28 5.37
CA GLY A 824 4.50 23.62 4.70
C GLY A 824 4.26 22.17 5.16
N PRO A 825 3.09 21.61 4.83
CA PRO A 825 2.69 20.27 5.23
C PRO A 825 3.46 19.18 4.50
N VAL A 826 3.59 18.03 5.16
CA VAL A 826 4.26 16.84 4.59
C VAL A 826 3.32 15.99 3.75
N LEU A 827 2.01 16.05 4.00
CA LEU A 827 1.01 15.28 3.25
C LEU A 827 0.31 16.19 2.23
N PRO A 828 -0.12 15.63 1.09
CA PRO A 828 -0.95 16.37 0.14
C PRO A 828 -2.26 16.84 0.78
N THR A 829 -2.59 18.10 0.61
CA THR A 829 -3.85 18.68 1.06
C THR A 829 -4.98 18.46 0.06
N HIS A 830 -4.64 18.17 -1.18
CA HIS A 830 -5.57 17.79 -2.24
C HIS A 830 -4.92 16.83 -3.22
N GLU A 831 -5.69 15.85 -3.64
CA GLU A 831 -5.32 14.83 -4.61
C GLU A 831 -6.45 14.61 -5.60
N GLY A 832 -6.11 14.20 -6.82
CA GLY A 832 -7.11 13.82 -7.78
C GLY A 832 -6.56 12.99 -8.91
N ASN A 833 -7.47 12.37 -9.65
CA ASN A 833 -7.14 11.62 -10.85
C ASN A 833 -8.25 11.76 -11.89
N PHE A 834 -7.84 11.70 -13.14
CA PHE A 834 -8.73 11.67 -14.29
C PHE A 834 -8.36 10.49 -15.18
N SER A 835 -9.33 9.64 -15.48
CA SER A 835 -9.12 8.54 -16.43
C SER A 835 -10.20 8.52 -17.51
N ALA A 836 -9.80 8.13 -18.71
CA ALA A 836 -10.69 7.94 -19.84
C ALA A 836 -10.40 6.61 -20.53
N ASN A 837 -11.48 5.90 -20.90
CA ASN A 837 -11.42 4.67 -21.65
C ASN A 837 -12.27 4.84 -22.91
N LEU A 838 -11.62 4.74 -24.07
CA LEU A 838 -12.24 4.81 -25.38
C LEU A 838 -12.23 3.44 -26.04
N THR A 839 -13.38 2.87 -26.33
CA THR A 839 -13.52 1.64 -27.12
C THR A 839 -14.08 2.00 -28.49
N PHE A 840 -13.44 1.59 -29.58
CA PHE A 840 -13.88 1.90 -30.94
C PHE A 840 -13.69 0.70 -31.90
N LEU A 841 -14.47 0.68 -32.96
CA LEU A 841 -14.50 -0.40 -33.97
C LEU A 841 -14.63 -1.78 -33.33
N ARG A 842 -15.27 -1.86 -32.16
CA ARG A 842 -15.48 -3.08 -31.32
C ARG A 842 -14.22 -3.70 -30.73
N ASN A 843 -13.09 -3.67 -31.42
CA ASN A 843 -11.89 -4.45 -31.07
C ASN A 843 -10.77 -3.61 -30.50
N PHE A 844 -10.82 -2.28 -30.65
CA PHE A 844 -9.78 -1.40 -30.19
C PHE A 844 -10.17 -0.68 -28.91
N ARG A 845 -9.23 -0.50 -28.02
CA ARG A 845 -9.39 0.23 -26.76
C ARG A 845 -8.17 1.11 -26.52
N VAL A 846 -8.42 2.35 -26.12
CA VAL A 846 -7.42 3.30 -25.63
C VAL A 846 -7.80 3.72 -24.22
N PHE A 847 -6.84 3.67 -23.31
CA PHE A 847 -7.02 4.11 -21.92
C PHE A 847 -5.95 5.13 -21.57
N GLY A 848 -6.31 6.15 -20.76
CA GLY A 848 -5.40 7.12 -20.21
C GLY A 848 -5.74 7.45 -18.75
N LEU A 849 -4.70 7.69 -17.94
CA LEU A 849 -4.80 8.08 -16.52
C LEU A 849 -3.84 9.23 -16.22
N LEU A 850 -4.41 10.36 -15.80
CA LEU A 850 -3.72 11.50 -15.20
C LEU A 850 -3.89 11.47 -13.69
N ASP A 851 -2.85 11.81 -12.97
CA ASP A 851 -2.80 11.83 -11.51
C ASP A 851 -2.17 13.14 -11.05
N TRP A 852 -2.76 13.78 -10.02
CA TRP A 852 -2.18 14.99 -9.44
C TRP A 852 -2.31 15.00 -7.93
N LYS A 853 -1.30 15.59 -7.30
CA LYS A 853 -1.25 15.87 -5.86
C LYS A 853 -0.75 17.29 -5.65
N GLY A 854 -1.16 17.93 -4.57
CA GLY A 854 -0.73 19.30 -4.29
C GLY A 854 -0.88 19.71 -2.84
N GLY A 855 -0.28 20.86 -2.53
CA GLY A 855 -0.27 21.46 -1.20
C GLY A 855 0.76 20.85 -0.24
N ASN A 856 1.51 19.81 -0.63
CA ASN A 856 2.57 19.21 0.17
C ASN A 856 3.95 19.76 -0.20
N TYR A 857 4.88 19.57 0.72
CA TYR A 857 6.28 19.93 0.57
C TYR A 857 7.18 18.70 0.71
N LEU A 858 8.39 18.80 0.15
CA LEU A 858 9.43 17.78 0.21
C LEU A 858 10.77 18.44 0.53
N TYR A 859 11.55 17.84 1.42
CA TYR A 859 12.89 18.31 1.72
C TYR A 859 13.88 17.74 0.69
N ASN A 860 14.40 18.59 -0.19
CA ASN A 860 15.44 18.24 -1.16
C ASN A 860 16.80 18.19 -0.46
N LEU A 861 17.02 17.10 0.28
CA LEU A 861 18.25 16.89 1.04
C LEU A 861 19.43 16.57 0.12
N THR A 862 19.18 16.01 -1.08
CA THR A 862 20.20 15.78 -2.10
C THR A 862 20.87 17.08 -2.52
N ASP A 863 20.09 18.09 -2.92
CA ASP A 863 20.62 19.39 -3.32
C ASP A 863 21.20 20.17 -2.14
N PHE A 864 20.58 20.03 -0.96
CA PHE A 864 21.14 20.62 0.25
C PHE A 864 22.60 20.13 0.47
N PHE A 865 22.85 18.82 0.39
CA PHE A 865 24.22 18.29 0.56
C PHE A 865 25.14 18.74 -0.59
N ARG A 866 24.68 18.66 -1.82
CA ARG A 866 25.48 19.04 -3.01
C ARG A 866 25.84 20.52 -3.02
N GLU A 867 24.93 21.38 -2.60
CA GLU A 867 25.12 22.84 -2.69
C GLU A 867 25.77 23.42 -1.45
N THR A 868 25.38 22.97 -0.24
CA THR A 868 25.82 23.64 1.00
C THR A 868 26.94 22.92 1.71
N GLN A 869 26.90 21.58 1.77
CA GLN A 869 27.88 20.80 2.53
C GLN A 869 29.13 20.50 1.72
N LEU A 870 29.00 20.10 0.46
CA LEU A 870 30.09 19.62 -0.35
C LEU A 870 30.47 20.54 -1.52
N VAL A 871 29.67 21.55 -1.84
CA VAL A 871 29.90 22.53 -2.91
C VAL A 871 30.18 21.80 -4.25
N ARG A 872 29.26 20.94 -4.69
CA ARG A 872 29.37 20.17 -5.94
C ARG A 872 28.51 20.70 -7.08
N SER A 873 27.51 21.53 -6.75
CA SER A 873 26.61 22.11 -7.75
C SER A 873 27.24 23.34 -8.43
N ASN A 874 27.06 23.46 -9.74
CA ASN A 874 27.43 24.67 -10.49
C ASN A 874 26.66 25.90 -10.02
N ARG A 875 25.44 25.74 -9.48
CA ARG A 875 24.66 26.80 -8.85
C ARG A 875 25.42 27.50 -7.74
N ARG A 876 26.23 26.73 -7.01
CA ARG A 876 27.05 27.26 -5.93
C ARG A 876 28.39 27.86 -6.43
N LEU A 877 28.99 27.23 -7.41
CA LEU A 877 30.31 27.62 -7.94
C LEU A 877 30.20 28.68 -9.04
N ASP A 878 29.17 28.57 -9.90
CA ASP A 878 28.95 29.52 -10.96
C ASP A 878 28.07 30.68 -10.45
N THR A 879 28.71 31.84 -10.31
CA THR A 879 28.04 33.06 -9.87
C THR A 879 27.04 33.62 -10.86
N LEU A 880 27.05 33.15 -12.11
CA LEU A 880 26.10 33.55 -13.15
C LEU A 880 24.87 32.65 -13.24
N ALA A 881 24.93 31.41 -12.72
CA ALA A 881 23.85 30.45 -12.79
C ALA A 881 22.62 30.81 -11.91
N LEU A 882 22.82 31.53 -10.79
CA LEU A 882 21.77 32.00 -9.91
C LEU A 882 21.75 33.51 -9.85
N SER A 883 20.56 34.11 -9.74
CA SER A 883 20.45 35.54 -9.41
C SER A 883 21.12 35.85 -8.08
N LYS A 884 21.53 37.10 -7.88
CA LYS A 884 22.13 37.55 -6.61
C LYS A 884 21.17 37.32 -5.43
N THR A 885 19.88 37.55 -5.62
CA THR A 885 18.84 37.31 -4.63
C THR A 885 18.70 35.83 -4.29
N GLU A 886 18.68 34.93 -5.29
CA GLU A 886 18.57 33.49 -5.08
C GLU A 886 19.80 32.93 -4.35
N ARG A 887 21.00 33.41 -4.67
CA ARG A 887 22.23 33.03 -3.97
C ARG A 887 22.20 33.44 -2.51
N LEU A 888 21.76 34.66 -2.23
CA LEU A 888 21.63 35.15 -0.84
C LEU A 888 20.56 34.34 -0.10
N ARG A 889 19.46 34.01 -0.76
CA ARG A 889 18.40 33.20 -0.17
C ARG A 889 18.88 31.80 0.24
N ARG A 890 19.72 31.14 -0.60
CA ARG A 890 20.21 29.77 -0.34
C ARG A 890 21.40 29.74 0.63
N TYR A 891 22.31 30.68 0.52
CA TYR A 891 23.61 30.60 1.19
C TYR A 891 23.88 31.76 2.14
N GLY A 892 23.08 32.81 2.16
CA GLY A 892 23.32 34.01 2.95
C GLY A 892 24.62 34.73 2.53
N ASN A 893 25.17 35.52 3.45
CA ASN A 893 26.46 36.15 3.27
C ASN A 893 27.56 35.17 3.72
N GLN A 894 28.29 34.61 2.76
CA GLN A 894 29.35 33.62 3.01
C GLN A 894 30.77 34.23 2.94
N THR A 895 30.90 35.50 3.11
CA THR A 895 32.19 36.14 3.25
C THR A 895 32.84 35.69 4.56
N ALA A 896 34.12 35.39 4.54
CA ALA A 896 34.84 34.95 5.74
C ALA A 896 34.62 35.91 6.91
N GLY A 897 34.26 35.38 8.06
CA GLY A 897 33.98 36.13 9.27
C GLY A 897 32.60 36.82 9.37
N GLN A 898 31.76 36.64 8.35
CA GLN A 898 30.38 37.17 8.40
C GLN A 898 29.37 36.02 8.66
N PRO A 899 28.28 36.31 9.43
CA PRO A 899 27.23 35.31 9.63
C PRO A 899 26.52 35.04 8.31
N ALA A 900 26.16 33.76 8.08
CA ALA A 900 25.42 33.36 6.89
C ALA A 900 24.02 34.01 6.86
N PHE A 901 23.37 34.08 8.00
CA PHE A 901 22.04 34.64 8.19
C PHE A 901 21.97 35.39 9.53
N VAL A 902 21.16 36.45 9.61
CA VAL A 902 20.95 37.24 10.82
C VAL A 902 19.51 37.11 11.27
N ARG A 903 19.27 36.76 12.52
CA ARG A 903 17.91 36.67 13.10
C ARG A 903 17.38 38.08 13.41
N GLU A 904 16.13 38.34 13.08
CA GLU A 904 15.42 39.54 13.48
C GLU A 904 14.83 39.38 14.87
N GLY A 905 14.97 40.41 15.73
CA GLY A 905 14.28 40.49 17.02
C GLY A 905 14.71 39.42 18.03
N VAL A 906 16.00 39.15 18.15
CA VAL A 906 16.55 38.06 18.99
C VAL A 906 16.09 38.18 20.44
N LYS A 907 15.47 37.13 20.97
CA LYS A 907 15.12 36.98 22.39
C LYS A 907 16.40 36.78 23.21
N PRO A 908 16.44 37.29 24.46
CA PRO A 908 17.57 37.03 25.34
C PRO A 908 17.88 35.55 25.47
N GLY A 909 19.15 35.17 25.29
CA GLY A 909 19.61 33.77 25.35
C GLY A 909 19.62 32.99 24.00
N PHE A 910 19.15 33.61 22.91
CA PHE A 910 19.22 32.99 21.58
C PHE A 910 20.39 33.57 20.75
N PRO A 911 20.99 32.76 19.82
CA PRO A 911 22.04 33.30 18.94
C PRO A 911 21.48 34.35 17.98
N THR A 912 22.24 35.44 17.77
CA THR A 912 21.88 36.48 16.79
C THR A 912 22.03 36.06 15.35
N THR A 913 22.71 34.95 15.11
CA THR A 913 22.99 34.40 13.79
C THR A 913 22.39 32.99 13.62
N ALA A 914 22.12 32.62 12.40
CA ALA A 914 21.64 31.27 12.03
C ALA A 914 22.56 30.64 11.00
N THR A 915 22.56 29.31 10.96
CA THR A 915 23.24 28.51 9.96
C THR A 915 22.30 28.18 8.79
N VAL A 916 22.86 27.79 7.65
CA VAL A 916 22.08 27.27 6.51
C VAL A 916 21.25 26.03 6.89
N ASN A 917 21.69 25.26 7.89
CA ASN A 917 20.95 24.10 8.40
C ASN A 917 19.61 24.47 9.09
N GLU A 918 19.50 25.69 9.58
CA GLU A 918 18.30 26.20 10.24
C GLU A 918 17.38 26.93 9.26
N VAL A 919 17.93 27.47 8.15
CA VAL A 919 17.22 28.21 7.11
C VAL A 919 16.89 27.26 5.97
N ARG A 920 15.66 26.75 5.93
CA ARG A 920 15.24 25.67 5.04
C ARG A 920 14.39 26.11 3.86
N ASP A 921 14.12 27.41 3.74
CA ASP A 921 13.26 27.95 2.65
C ASP A 921 13.71 27.59 1.24
N ALA A 922 15.02 27.37 1.04
CA ALA A 922 15.57 27.03 -0.26
C ALA A 922 15.42 25.53 -0.63
N PHE A 923 15.34 24.66 0.37
CA PHE A 923 15.46 23.21 0.19
C PHE A 923 14.21 22.45 0.63
N VAL A 924 13.32 23.03 1.43
CA VAL A 924 11.96 22.52 1.64
C VAL A 924 11.08 23.13 0.56
N GLN A 925 10.80 22.37 -0.48
CA GLN A 925 10.21 22.86 -1.73
C GLN A 925 8.78 22.34 -1.91
N PRO A 926 7.88 23.08 -2.60
CA PRO A 926 6.60 22.55 -3.03
C PRO A 926 6.79 21.28 -3.85
N ALA A 927 6.06 20.22 -3.50
CA ALA A 927 6.15 18.92 -4.15
C ALA A 927 4.83 18.52 -4.85
N GLY A 928 4.03 19.51 -5.25
CA GLY A 928 2.85 19.30 -6.08
C GLY A 928 3.26 18.85 -7.49
N PHE A 929 2.43 18.01 -8.11
CA PHE A 929 2.68 17.50 -9.44
C PHE A 929 1.39 17.15 -10.21
N VAL A 930 1.53 17.08 -11.53
CA VAL A 930 0.61 16.36 -12.43
C VAL A 930 1.43 15.30 -13.15
N LYS A 931 0.96 14.04 -13.18
CA LYS A 931 1.62 12.93 -13.87
C LYS A 931 0.72 12.28 -14.90
N LEU A 932 1.25 12.07 -16.11
CA LEU A 932 0.68 11.14 -17.07
C LEU A 932 1.07 9.72 -16.61
N ARG A 933 0.19 9.14 -15.79
CA ARG A 933 0.48 7.92 -15.06
C ARG A 933 0.44 6.69 -15.95
N GLU A 934 -0.59 6.57 -16.78
CA GLU A 934 -0.82 5.40 -17.64
C GLU A 934 -1.43 5.82 -18.97
N VAL A 935 -0.94 5.20 -20.06
CA VAL A 935 -1.59 5.21 -21.37
C VAL A 935 -1.50 3.79 -21.92
N SER A 936 -2.58 3.26 -22.45
CA SER A 936 -2.56 1.95 -23.10
C SER A 936 -3.39 1.90 -24.37
N PHE A 937 -2.99 1.02 -25.27
CA PHE A 937 -3.70 0.65 -26.48
C PHE A 937 -3.86 -0.88 -26.50
N SER A 938 -5.09 -1.36 -26.62
CA SER A 938 -5.39 -2.79 -26.68
C SER A 938 -6.14 -3.14 -27.96
N TYR A 939 -5.80 -4.27 -28.54
CA TYR A 939 -6.46 -4.86 -29.70
C TYR A 939 -6.92 -6.28 -29.39
N THR A 940 -8.22 -6.51 -29.44
CA THR A 940 -8.81 -7.86 -29.38
C THR A 940 -8.86 -8.45 -30.77
N LEU A 941 -8.17 -9.55 -30.99
CA LEU A 941 -8.15 -10.22 -32.28
C LEU A 941 -9.56 -10.75 -32.63
N PRO A 942 -10.02 -10.56 -33.89
CA PRO A 942 -11.22 -11.23 -34.36
C PRO A 942 -11.16 -12.76 -34.22
N ALA A 943 -12.28 -13.38 -33.94
CA ALA A 943 -12.37 -14.81 -33.67
C ALA A 943 -11.62 -15.74 -34.68
N PRO A 944 -11.65 -15.51 -36.01
CA PRO A 944 -10.89 -16.32 -36.96
C PRO A 944 -9.38 -16.30 -36.70
N TYR A 945 -8.82 -15.14 -36.31
CA TYR A 945 -7.39 -15.02 -36.01
C TYR A 945 -7.03 -15.62 -34.65
N ALA A 946 -7.90 -15.46 -33.64
CA ALA A 946 -7.72 -16.14 -32.35
C ALA A 946 -7.73 -17.66 -32.50
N ALA A 947 -8.56 -18.19 -33.40
CA ALA A 947 -8.63 -19.61 -33.67
C ALA A 947 -7.34 -20.21 -34.27
N TYR A 948 -6.55 -19.44 -35.03
CA TYR A 948 -5.20 -19.87 -35.47
C TYR A 948 -4.28 -20.17 -34.28
N LEU A 949 -4.44 -19.39 -33.19
CA LEU A 949 -3.72 -19.61 -31.93
C LEU A 949 -4.38 -20.70 -31.06
N LYS A 950 -5.40 -21.38 -31.55
CA LYS A 950 -6.25 -22.32 -30.81
C LYS A 950 -6.92 -21.69 -29.58
N ALA A 951 -7.04 -20.35 -29.57
CA ALA A 951 -7.63 -19.59 -28.49
C ALA A 951 -9.07 -19.15 -28.81
N GLN A 952 -9.91 -19.07 -27.78
CA GLN A 952 -11.26 -18.49 -27.89
C GLN A 952 -11.20 -16.96 -27.95
N ASP A 953 -10.21 -16.37 -27.25
CA ASP A 953 -9.98 -14.94 -27.23
C ASP A 953 -8.47 -14.65 -27.14
N ALA A 954 -8.02 -13.61 -27.86
CA ALA A 954 -6.63 -13.17 -27.87
C ALA A 954 -6.59 -11.64 -27.84
N VAL A 955 -5.89 -11.07 -26.86
CA VAL A 955 -5.76 -9.63 -26.67
C VAL A 955 -4.29 -9.23 -26.64
N ILE A 956 -3.93 -8.25 -27.44
CA ILE A 956 -2.61 -7.62 -27.43
C ILE A 956 -2.76 -6.24 -26.82
N THR A 957 -1.90 -5.90 -25.86
CA THR A 957 -1.88 -4.59 -25.22
C THR A 957 -0.47 -4.03 -25.21
N ILE A 958 -0.35 -2.76 -25.61
CA ILE A 958 0.86 -1.95 -25.43
C ILE A 958 0.50 -0.84 -24.44
N SER A 959 1.35 -0.62 -23.45
CA SER A 959 1.10 0.42 -22.45
C SER A 959 2.36 1.14 -22.03
N GLY A 960 2.20 2.41 -21.65
CA GLY A 960 3.24 3.22 -21.03
C GLY A 960 2.83 3.64 -19.64
N ARG A 961 3.77 3.66 -18.70
CA ARG A 961 3.58 4.08 -17.30
C ARG A 961 4.62 5.10 -16.87
N ASN A 962 4.24 6.07 -16.01
CA ASN A 962 5.09 7.19 -15.56
C ASN A 962 5.71 7.96 -16.73
N LEU A 963 4.89 8.28 -17.76
CA LEU A 963 5.37 8.79 -19.04
C LEU A 963 5.87 10.23 -18.94
N LYS A 964 5.23 11.07 -18.12
CA LYS A 964 5.60 12.48 -17.93
C LYS A 964 5.18 12.97 -16.56
N THR A 965 6.05 13.76 -15.93
CA THR A 965 5.81 14.51 -14.70
C THR A 965 5.92 15.99 -15.00
N TRP A 966 4.95 16.78 -14.51
CA TRP A 966 4.99 18.25 -14.46
C TRP A 966 4.96 18.65 -12.98
N SER A 967 5.97 19.37 -12.52
CA SER A 967 6.14 19.78 -11.13
C SER A 967 7.13 20.96 -11.05
N ASP A 968 6.96 21.80 -10.05
CA ASP A 968 7.92 22.85 -9.69
C ASP A 968 9.02 22.35 -8.74
N TYR A 969 9.00 21.08 -8.35
CA TYR A 969 10.02 20.47 -7.53
C TYR A 969 11.35 20.36 -8.29
N GLU A 970 12.45 20.85 -7.71
CA GLU A 970 13.76 20.89 -8.37
C GLU A 970 14.54 19.59 -8.33
N GLY A 971 14.14 18.62 -7.44
CA GLY A 971 14.75 17.29 -7.35
C GLY A 971 14.30 16.35 -8.49
N PHE A 972 14.66 15.07 -8.39
CA PHE A 972 14.41 14.10 -9.45
C PHE A 972 12.93 13.76 -9.64
N ASP A 973 12.19 13.59 -8.55
CA ASP A 973 10.75 13.27 -8.58
C ASP A 973 10.06 13.72 -7.29
N PRO A 974 8.90 14.40 -7.35
CA PRO A 974 8.20 14.92 -6.17
C PRO A 974 7.54 13.85 -5.29
N GLU A 975 7.48 12.58 -5.71
CA GLU A 975 6.92 11.48 -4.91
C GLU A 975 7.98 10.72 -4.08
N LEU A 976 9.26 11.04 -4.21
CA LEU A 976 10.35 10.31 -3.56
C LEU A 976 10.29 10.34 -2.03
N LEU A 977 10.65 9.23 -1.42
CA LEU A 977 10.75 9.05 0.02
C LEU A 977 12.00 8.27 0.37
N SER A 978 13.08 8.93 0.72
CA SER A 978 14.32 8.25 1.13
C SER A 978 14.19 7.48 2.45
N VAL A 979 13.16 7.79 3.26
CA VAL A 979 12.86 7.12 4.54
C VAL A 979 11.40 6.65 4.53
N ALA A 980 11.12 5.67 3.67
CA ALA A 980 9.76 5.19 3.38
C ALA A 980 9.02 4.61 4.60
N THR A 981 9.75 4.05 5.56
CA THR A 981 9.18 3.39 6.74
C THR A 981 8.77 4.36 7.85
N THR A 982 9.13 5.65 7.76
CA THR A 982 8.70 6.65 8.73
C THR A 982 7.35 7.25 8.37
N ASN A 983 6.55 7.54 9.40
CA ASN A 983 5.21 8.09 9.17
C ASN A 983 5.22 9.48 8.50
N PHE A 984 6.19 10.33 8.83
CA PHE A 984 6.20 11.75 8.46
C PHE A 984 7.53 12.23 7.87
N GLY A 985 8.51 11.34 7.70
CA GLY A 985 9.78 11.67 7.07
C GLY A 985 9.60 11.83 5.56
N ARG A 986 9.48 13.08 5.09
CA ARG A 986 9.31 13.42 3.68
C ARG A 986 10.57 14.11 3.18
N GLN A 987 11.54 13.31 2.75
CA GLN A 987 12.80 13.82 2.18
C GLN A 987 13.21 13.03 0.95
N ASP A 988 13.79 13.74 -0.01
CA ASP A 988 14.50 13.20 -1.15
C ASP A 988 16.00 13.25 -0.84
N PHE A 989 16.58 12.10 -0.50
CA PHE A 989 18.03 12.02 -0.29
C PHE A 989 18.60 10.85 -1.06
N LEU A 990 19.21 11.14 -2.21
CA LEU A 990 19.95 10.16 -3.03
C LEU A 990 19.06 8.97 -3.43
N THR A 991 17.77 9.24 -3.67
CA THR A 991 16.76 8.23 -3.94
C THR A 991 16.57 8.06 -5.46
N ILE A 992 16.58 6.81 -5.93
CA ILE A 992 16.35 6.50 -7.36
C ILE A 992 14.89 6.84 -7.71
N PRO A 993 14.65 7.70 -8.72
CA PRO A 993 13.30 8.05 -9.12
C PRO A 993 12.58 6.90 -9.82
N PRO A 994 11.22 6.86 -9.79
CA PRO A 994 10.43 5.88 -10.50
C PRO A 994 10.72 5.89 -12.01
N SER A 995 10.98 4.70 -12.57
CA SER A 995 11.28 4.53 -13.98
C SER A 995 10.05 4.76 -14.86
N ARG A 996 10.28 5.27 -16.08
CA ARG A 996 9.32 5.20 -17.17
C ARG A 996 9.29 3.78 -17.71
N GLN A 997 8.11 3.22 -17.92
CA GLN A 997 7.93 1.83 -18.33
C GLN A 997 7.10 1.75 -19.61
N ILE A 998 7.52 0.88 -20.54
CA ILE A 998 6.74 0.48 -21.71
C ILE A 998 6.53 -1.03 -21.61
N ALA A 999 5.27 -1.46 -21.60
CA ALA A 999 4.90 -2.86 -21.47
C ALA A 999 4.14 -3.36 -22.71
N PHE A 1000 4.44 -4.58 -23.10
CA PHE A 1000 3.70 -5.38 -24.08
C PHE A 1000 3.06 -6.57 -23.36
N ARG A 1001 1.78 -6.82 -23.61
CA ARG A 1001 1.04 -8.00 -23.10
C ARG A 1001 0.38 -8.76 -24.22
N LEU A 1002 0.54 -10.06 -24.20
CA LEU A 1002 -0.28 -11.02 -24.94
C LEU A 1002 -1.10 -11.84 -23.96
N ASN A 1003 -2.42 -11.79 -24.08
CA ASN A 1003 -3.33 -12.58 -23.27
C ASN A 1003 -4.15 -13.52 -24.15
N LEU A 1004 -4.10 -14.82 -23.87
CA LEU A 1004 -4.80 -15.88 -24.60
C LEU A 1004 -5.76 -16.60 -23.65
N THR A 1005 -6.98 -16.87 -24.12
CA THR A 1005 -7.96 -17.67 -23.39
C THR A 1005 -8.42 -18.83 -24.26
N PHE A 1006 -8.40 -20.06 -23.72
CA PHE A 1006 -8.72 -21.30 -24.41
C PHE A 1006 -9.99 -21.96 -23.86
#